data_cd140e04dc2596bbefc22b03c9eba680
#
_entry.id   cd140e04dc2596bbefc22b03c9eba680
#
_cell.length_a   1.000
_cell.length_b   1.000
_cell.length_c   1.000
_cell.angle_alpha   90.00
_cell.angle_beta   90.00
_cell.angle_gamma   90.00
#
_symmetry.space_group_name_H-M   'P 1'
#
loop_
_entity.id
_entity.type
_entity.pdbx_description
1 polymer ?
#
loop_
_entity_poly.entity_id
_entity_poly.type
_entity_poly.pdbx_seq_one_letter_code
_entity_poly.pdbx_strand_id
1 'polypeptide(L)'
;MRKTILFLMTLFAMTSCKHQLTVDQQVDALYEKMSQKERIAQLRSTYMDELFDAEGHLDTNKCRKLIPDGIGHFSQYASQAPLDPNVLRDRVAAVQDWLMHHTPHGIPALFHEEVLSGINTKGATIYPQQIGQACSFNPELAEKKTLQTGIALRKMGGVLSLSPMVDVCRTPSFNRLEESYGEDGYLSAVMGTAFVRGLQHGGLDKGVGACSKHYLGYGGGGDAEEKELMEEILLPHETMIRLAGSKALMPGYHAVHGTNCVANHEILTDILRGYLGFDGMVVSDYTAIDQIPGLDTPTEKAAAAINAGNDVDFPYGANYQHLQEGLDRGLVKPQAFERAVKDVLRYKARAGLLSSTPYLYSNEKIVLDSPEERQTAYDIAAQSVVLLKNDGVLPLIGKQRVFVTGPNANSMWAMCGDYSFPSMTYFWKMNDKDLDHPHVIGLWEGMQQRHPEGIVLSYSRGCDWTEEIETKLSHGGDERAWDYKMLHRKVDAGEKADSAEALRMARSADVIIAAMGENVMLSGENRDRRGLSLPGKQEQYVEQLLATGKPVILVLFGGRAQVISRLADRCAAILQAWYPGEEGGHAVADILYGKISPSAKLSVSYPKEELSVPICYNRSTVQDSRVEWPFGYGQSYTSFAYSSLEMDDHVKTDDESFTLRFRVTNTGKRDGDEIAQLYLSPVDSNLPVRPIQLQGFARVSLKAGETKTVTIKVYTEQLGYYSHQKQRQWNIAPGNFMLKVGASSQDIRLQHPLKLIGNPVVKPLRNHYFSETHVQGEKA
;
A
#
# COMPACT_ATOMS: atom_id res chain seq x y z
N MET A 1 -12.04 -40.33 -77.66
CA MET A 1 -11.05 -41.11 -76.87
C MET A 1 -9.93 -40.20 -76.48
N ARG A 2 -9.88 -39.90 -75.20
CA ARG A 2 -8.70 -39.54 -74.41
C ARG A 2 -9.20 -39.32 -72.99
N LYS A 3 -9.07 -40.35 -72.19
CA LYS A 3 -9.27 -40.29 -70.74
C LYS A 3 -8.03 -39.58 -70.11
N THR A 4 -8.21 -38.40 -69.63
CA THR A 4 -7.18 -37.70 -68.83
C THR A 4 -7.36 -38.11 -67.39
N ILE A 5 -6.43 -38.90 -66.90
CA ILE A 5 -6.33 -39.27 -65.47
C ILE A 5 -5.82 -38.03 -64.72
N LEU A 6 -6.70 -37.45 -63.92
CA LEU A 6 -6.35 -36.39 -63.01
C LEU A 6 -5.79 -37.05 -61.73
N PHE A 7 -4.48 -37.02 -61.58
CA PHE A 7 -3.78 -37.44 -60.37
C PHE A 7 -3.95 -36.32 -59.34
N LEU A 8 -4.88 -36.48 -58.41
CA LEU A 8 -4.97 -35.61 -57.23
C LEU A 8 -3.77 -35.91 -56.36
N MET A 9 -2.76 -35.06 -56.44
CA MET A 9 -1.78 -34.89 -55.38
C MET A 9 -2.47 -34.18 -54.20
N THR A 10 -3.02 -34.96 -53.29
CA THR A 10 -3.37 -34.48 -51.94
C THR A 10 -2.04 -34.16 -51.23
N LEU A 11 -1.63 -32.91 -51.31
CA LEU A 11 -0.60 -32.37 -50.47
C LEU A 11 -1.19 -32.41 -49.05
N PHE A 12 -0.83 -33.40 -48.25
CA PHE A 12 -0.96 -33.35 -46.80
C PHE A 12 -0.06 -32.20 -46.31
N ALA A 13 -0.63 -31.02 -46.30
CA ALA A 13 -0.12 -29.96 -45.43
C ALA A 13 -0.33 -30.48 -44.00
N MET A 14 0.66 -31.18 -43.47
CA MET A 14 0.82 -31.33 -42.04
C MET A 14 1.09 -29.93 -41.51
N THR A 15 0.04 -29.16 -41.27
CA THR A 15 0.08 -28.11 -40.32
C THR A 15 0.39 -28.77 -38.98
N SER A 16 1.68 -28.84 -38.69
CA SER A 16 2.16 -29.11 -37.34
C SER A 16 1.56 -28.00 -36.46
N CYS A 17 0.40 -28.24 -35.90
CA CYS A 17 -0.01 -27.56 -34.70
C CYS A 17 1.07 -27.93 -33.71
N LYS A 18 2.09 -27.07 -33.58
CA LYS A 18 2.95 -27.10 -32.40
C LYS A 18 1.99 -26.92 -31.23
N HIS A 19 1.65 -27.97 -30.54
CA HIS A 19 0.95 -27.91 -29.28
C HIS A 19 1.81 -26.99 -28.42
N GLN A 20 1.32 -25.78 -28.15
CA GLN A 20 2.00 -24.84 -27.26
C GLN A 20 1.98 -25.52 -25.89
N LEU A 21 3.17 -25.80 -25.35
CA LEU A 21 3.31 -26.39 -24.01
C LEU A 21 2.56 -25.55 -23.00
N THR A 22 1.88 -26.18 -22.05
CA THR A 22 1.39 -25.45 -20.89
C THR A 22 2.56 -24.85 -20.09
N VAL A 23 2.27 -23.87 -19.24
CA VAL A 23 3.30 -23.27 -18.37
C VAL A 23 4.04 -24.36 -17.58
N ASP A 24 3.31 -25.30 -16.97
CA ASP A 24 3.91 -26.37 -16.19
C ASP A 24 4.77 -27.30 -17.05
N GLN A 25 4.32 -27.68 -18.24
CA GLN A 25 5.12 -28.49 -19.16
C GLN A 25 6.40 -27.78 -19.61
N GLN A 26 6.34 -26.46 -19.82
CA GLN A 26 7.52 -25.66 -20.16
C GLN A 26 8.50 -25.61 -18.99
N VAL A 27 8.01 -25.40 -17.77
CA VAL A 27 8.79 -25.35 -16.54
C VAL A 27 9.45 -26.69 -16.25
N ASP A 28 8.70 -27.81 -16.33
CA ASP A 28 9.23 -29.15 -16.10
C ASP A 28 10.34 -29.48 -17.10
N ALA A 29 10.11 -29.20 -18.39
CA ALA A 29 11.10 -29.47 -19.45
C ALA A 29 12.37 -28.62 -19.28
N LEU A 30 12.29 -27.40 -18.72
CA LEU A 30 13.46 -26.57 -18.42
C LEU A 30 14.16 -27.08 -17.16
N TYR A 31 13.43 -27.34 -16.07
CA TYR A 31 13.95 -27.84 -14.81
C TYR A 31 14.80 -29.11 -15.00
N GLU A 32 14.32 -30.07 -15.78
CA GLU A 32 15.04 -31.33 -16.05
C GLU A 32 16.39 -31.13 -16.77
N LYS A 33 16.53 -30.07 -17.55
CA LYS A 33 17.77 -29.75 -18.26
C LYS A 33 18.79 -28.98 -17.41
N MET A 34 18.30 -28.25 -16.41
CA MET A 34 19.15 -27.39 -15.57
C MET A 34 20.06 -28.21 -14.67
N SER A 35 21.30 -27.76 -14.54
CA SER A 35 22.21 -28.21 -13.49
C SER A 35 21.74 -27.78 -12.11
N GLN A 36 22.23 -28.45 -11.06
CA GLN A 36 21.92 -28.08 -9.67
C GLN A 36 22.34 -26.64 -9.34
N LYS A 37 23.47 -26.16 -9.90
CA LYS A 37 23.93 -24.78 -9.71
C LYS A 37 22.99 -23.77 -10.33
N GLU A 38 22.50 -24.03 -11.53
CA GLU A 38 21.50 -23.16 -12.17
C GLU A 38 20.19 -23.13 -11.40
N ARG A 39 19.72 -24.27 -10.87
CA ARG A 39 18.52 -24.33 -10.04
C ARG A 39 18.68 -23.48 -8.78
N ILE A 40 19.83 -23.55 -8.09
CA ILE A 40 20.14 -22.71 -6.92
C ILE A 40 20.20 -21.23 -7.33
N ALA A 41 20.82 -20.90 -8.46
CA ALA A 41 20.94 -19.54 -8.95
C ALA A 41 19.56 -18.87 -9.15
N GLN A 42 18.53 -19.62 -9.57
CA GLN A 42 17.18 -19.07 -9.72
C GLN A 42 16.52 -18.63 -8.41
N LEU A 43 16.97 -19.16 -7.27
CA LEU A 43 16.44 -18.85 -5.94
C LEU A 43 17.18 -17.69 -5.25
N ARG A 44 18.13 -17.08 -5.95
CA ARG A 44 19.00 -16.02 -5.42
C ARG A 44 18.80 -14.71 -6.14
N SER A 45 19.21 -13.63 -5.47
CA SER A 45 19.24 -12.29 -5.99
C SER A 45 20.64 -11.65 -5.85
N THR A 46 20.84 -10.51 -6.53
CA THR A 46 21.98 -9.60 -6.34
C THR A 46 21.59 -8.19 -6.78
N TYR A 47 22.46 -7.20 -6.57
CA TYR A 47 22.26 -5.86 -7.09
C TYR A 47 22.87 -5.72 -8.49
N MET A 48 22.14 -5.04 -9.38
CA MET A 48 22.54 -4.93 -10.78
C MET A 48 23.81 -4.09 -10.96
N ASP A 49 23.98 -3.04 -10.18
CA ASP A 49 25.13 -2.11 -10.27
C ASP A 49 26.46 -2.78 -9.93
N GLU A 50 26.48 -3.89 -9.19
CA GLU A 50 27.68 -4.70 -8.95
C GLU A 50 28.30 -5.27 -10.23
N LEU A 51 27.52 -5.37 -11.31
CA LEU A 51 27.98 -5.89 -12.60
C LEU A 51 28.62 -4.84 -13.50
N PHE A 52 28.58 -3.56 -13.11
CA PHE A 52 29.09 -2.46 -13.91
C PHE A 52 30.44 -1.94 -13.41
N ASP A 53 31.22 -1.36 -14.32
CA ASP A 53 32.45 -0.64 -13.99
C ASP A 53 32.16 0.81 -13.53
N ALA A 54 33.17 1.57 -13.20
CA ALA A 54 33.05 2.94 -12.73
C ALA A 54 32.53 3.89 -13.82
N GLU A 55 32.70 3.56 -15.08
CA GLU A 55 32.26 4.29 -16.26
C GLU A 55 30.82 3.93 -16.65
N GLY A 56 30.24 2.91 -16.00
CA GLY A 56 28.86 2.46 -16.23
C GLY A 56 28.69 1.46 -17.37
N HIS A 57 29.75 0.80 -17.81
CA HIS A 57 29.72 -0.28 -18.79
C HIS A 57 29.60 -1.63 -18.08
N LEU A 58 28.90 -2.58 -18.71
CA LEU A 58 28.79 -3.94 -18.19
C LEU A 58 30.16 -4.63 -18.18
N ASP A 59 30.65 -5.02 -16.98
CA ASP A 59 31.91 -5.76 -16.81
C ASP A 59 31.65 -7.27 -16.91
N THR A 60 31.97 -7.84 -18.05
CA THR A 60 31.78 -9.27 -18.30
C THR A 60 32.61 -10.19 -17.39
N ASN A 61 33.70 -9.69 -16.80
CA ASN A 61 34.47 -10.47 -15.82
C ASN A 61 33.71 -10.52 -14.48
N LYS A 62 33.11 -9.42 -14.06
CA LYS A 62 32.23 -9.42 -12.91
C LYS A 62 31.03 -10.35 -13.13
N CYS A 63 30.40 -10.32 -14.31
CA CYS A 63 29.31 -11.23 -14.66
C CYS A 63 29.71 -12.70 -14.54
N ARG A 64 30.86 -13.09 -15.13
CA ARG A 64 31.39 -14.46 -15.03
C ARG A 64 31.72 -14.88 -13.61
N LYS A 65 32.08 -13.93 -12.73
CA LYS A 65 32.40 -14.19 -11.33
C LYS A 65 31.17 -14.30 -10.45
N LEU A 66 30.22 -13.39 -10.59
CA LEU A 66 29.09 -13.23 -9.68
C LEU A 66 27.87 -14.07 -10.08
N ILE A 67 27.63 -14.24 -11.38
CA ILE A 67 26.44 -14.90 -11.93
C ILE A 67 26.76 -15.93 -13.03
N PRO A 68 27.78 -16.82 -12.86
CA PRO A 68 28.24 -17.74 -13.89
C PRO A 68 27.17 -18.74 -14.34
N ASP A 69 26.27 -19.12 -13.43
CA ASP A 69 25.17 -20.07 -13.65
C ASP A 69 23.82 -19.34 -13.86
N GLY A 70 23.84 -18.05 -14.17
CA GLY A 70 22.69 -17.16 -14.19
C GLY A 70 22.33 -16.63 -12.80
N ILE A 71 21.16 -15.98 -12.71
CA ILE A 71 20.62 -15.44 -11.47
C ILE A 71 19.07 -15.39 -11.55
N GLY A 72 18.38 -15.55 -10.41
CA GLY A 72 16.93 -15.44 -10.36
C GLY A 72 16.44 -14.01 -10.47
N HIS A 73 17.02 -13.11 -9.68
CA HIS A 73 16.50 -11.77 -9.46
C HIS A 73 17.59 -10.70 -9.38
N PHE A 74 17.20 -9.44 -9.70
CA PHE A 74 17.95 -8.23 -9.39
C PHE A 74 17.15 -7.36 -8.46
N SER A 75 17.73 -7.04 -7.29
CA SER A 75 17.09 -6.34 -6.18
C SER A 75 17.10 -4.83 -6.40
N GLN A 76 15.93 -4.16 -6.18
CA GLN A 76 15.76 -2.70 -6.19
C GLN A 76 16.61 -2.00 -7.26
N TYR A 77 16.53 -2.49 -8.49
CA TYR A 77 17.47 -2.15 -9.55
C TYR A 77 17.46 -0.68 -9.97
N ALA A 78 16.34 0.02 -9.71
CA ALA A 78 16.18 1.42 -10.09
C ALA A 78 16.53 2.39 -8.97
N SER A 79 16.28 2.01 -7.71
CA SER A 79 16.58 2.85 -6.55
C SER A 79 18.03 2.76 -6.08
N GLN A 80 18.78 1.73 -6.48
CA GLN A 80 20.21 1.61 -6.12
C GLN A 80 21.08 2.69 -6.76
N ALA A 81 20.78 3.07 -8.00
CA ALA A 81 21.51 4.12 -8.71
C ALA A 81 20.52 5.13 -9.30
N PRO A 82 20.62 6.42 -8.96
CA PRO A 82 19.71 7.47 -9.42
C PRO A 82 19.99 7.86 -10.87
N LEU A 83 19.80 6.93 -11.79
CA LEU A 83 20.03 7.09 -13.22
C LEU A 83 18.79 7.61 -13.95
N ASP A 84 19.01 8.21 -15.12
CA ASP A 84 17.93 8.47 -16.09
C ASP A 84 17.24 7.14 -16.45
N PRO A 85 15.91 7.08 -16.54
CA PRO A 85 15.18 5.84 -16.77
C PRO A 85 15.54 5.14 -18.09
N ASN A 86 16.00 5.89 -19.11
CA ASN A 86 16.48 5.29 -20.36
C ASN A 86 17.86 4.65 -20.22
N VAL A 87 18.76 5.29 -19.45
CA VAL A 87 20.07 4.69 -19.10
C VAL A 87 19.88 3.44 -18.27
N LEU A 88 18.95 3.47 -17.30
CA LEU A 88 18.62 2.31 -16.47
C LEU A 88 18.10 1.15 -17.32
N ARG A 89 17.15 1.42 -18.25
CA ARG A 89 16.67 0.43 -19.22
C ARG A 89 17.79 -0.17 -20.05
N ASP A 90 18.74 0.64 -20.52
CA ASP A 90 19.86 0.18 -21.34
C ASP A 90 20.79 -0.74 -20.53
N ARG A 91 20.98 -0.47 -19.23
CA ARG A 91 21.68 -1.37 -18.31
C ARG A 91 20.96 -2.70 -18.13
N VAL A 92 19.63 -2.67 -17.91
CA VAL A 92 18.81 -3.89 -17.87
C VAL A 92 18.96 -4.69 -19.16
N ALA A 93 18.91 -4.01 -20.31
CA ALA A 93 19.10 -4.63 -21.62
C ALA A 93 20.45 -5.37 -21.73
N ALA A 94 21.53 -4.70 -21.34
CA ALA A 94 22.89 -5.29 -21.39
C ALA A 94 23.01 -6.53 -20.48
N VAL A 95 22.42 -6.49 -19.28
CA VAL A 95 22.43 -7.62 -18.34
C VAL A 95 21.60 -8.79 -18.86
N GLN A 96 20.39 -8.53 -19.37
CA GLN A 96 19.52 -9.56 -19.94
C GLN A 96 20.16 -10.22 -21.17
N ASP A 97 20.79 -9.41 -22.05
CA ASP A 97 21.50 -9.91 -23.22
C ASP A 97 22.65 -10.84 -22.80
N TRP A 98 23.44 -10.43 -21.80
CA TRP A 98 24.52 -11.26 -21.26
C TRP A 98 23.99 -12.58 -20.69
N LEU A 99 22.90 -12.55 -19.89
CA LEU A 99 22.30 -13.75 -19.32
C LEU A 99 21.84 -14.72 -20.42
N MET A 100 21.17 -14.22 -21.44
CA MET A 100 20.62 -15.06 -22.51
C MET A 100 21.71 -15.72 -23.40
N HIS A 101 22.87 -15.06 -23.56
CA HIS A 101 23.90 -15.56 -24.48
C HIS A 101 25.11 -16.19 -23.79
N HIS A 102 25.30 -15.97 -22.48
CA HIS A 102 26.52 -16.39 -21.78
C HIS A 102 26.27 -17.29 -20.57
N THR A 103 25.01 -17.66 -20.28
CA THR A 103 24.67 -18.66 -19.27
C THR A 103 24.14 -19.94 -19.92
N PRO A 104 24.22 -21.13 -19.26
CA PRO A 104 23.99 -22.42 -19.94
C PRO A 104 22.61 -22.56 -20.61
N HIS A 105 21.54 -22.04 -20.01
CA HIS A 105 20.17 -22.13 -20.57
C HIS A 105 19.56 -20.77 -20.95
N GLY A 106 20.33 -19.68 -20.85
CA GLY A 106 19.88 -18.36 -21.29
C GLY A 106 18.62 -17.85 -20.59
N ILE A 107 18.49 -18.10 -19.28
CA ILE A 107 17.29 -17.75 -18.52
C ILE A 107 17.34 -16.28 -18.10
N PRO A 108 16.40 -15.40 -18.55
CA PRO A 108 16.34 -14.01 -18.12
C PRO A 108 16.09 -13.87 -16.61
N ALA A 109 16.63 -12.81 -16.00
CA ALA A 109 16.37 -12.50 -14.60
C ALA A 109 15.08 -11.69 -14.40
N LEU A 110 14.52 -11.74 -13.18
CA LEU A 110 13.45 -10.86 -12.71
C LEU A 110 14.08 -9.61 -12.11
N PHE A 111 13.68 -8.43 -12.59
CA PHE A 111 14.05 -7.14 -12.01
C PHE A 111 12.89 -6.64 -11.17
N HIS A 112 13.15 -6.32 -9.90
CA HIS A 112 12.11 -5.83 -9.00
C HIS A 112 12.43 -4.46 -8.40
N GLU A 113 11.36 -3.71 -8.09
CA GLU A 113 11.44 -2.40 -7.47
C GLU A 113 10.27 -2.17 -6.51
N GLU A 114 10.39 -1.19 -5.63
CA GLU A 114 9.31 -0.67 -4.80
C GLU A 114 8.45 0.32 -5.58
N VAL A 115 7.13 0.25 -5.38
CA VAL A 115 6.18 1.14 -6.07
C VAL A 115 5.03 1.62 -5.18
N LEU A 116 5.24 1.69 -3.88
CA LEU A 116 4.21 2.09 -2.90
C LEU A 116 3.61 3.46 -3.22
N SER A 117 4.44 4.49 -3.39
CA SER A 117 4.02 5.86 -3.73
C SER A 117 4.48 6.30 -5.13
N GLY A 118 4.53 5.39 -6.08
CA GLY A 118 5.12 5.54 -7.41
C GLY A 118 6.39 4.70 -7.52
N ILE A 119 6.99 4.64 -8.73
CA ILE A 119 8.23 3.88 -8.93
C ILE A 119 9.34 4.52 -8.12
N ASN A 120 10.09 3.72 -7.38
CA ASN A 120 11.23 4.21 -6.64
C ASN A 120 12.44 4.41 -7.54
N THR A 121 12.34 5.38 -8.43
CA THR A 121 13.36 5.77 -9.42
C THR A 121 13.39 7.27 -9.64
N LYS A 122 14.54 7.76 -10.11
CA LYS A 122 14.74 9.19 -10.42
C LYS A 122 13.73 9.70 -11.45
N GLY A 123 13.07 10.81 -11.11
CA GLY A 123 12.13 11.49 -12.00
C GLY A 123 10.76 10.83 -12.12
N ALA A 124 10.44 9.84 -11.28
CA ALA A 124 9.09 9.28 -11.22
C ALA A 124 8.14 10.13 -10.38
N THR A 125 6.86 10.13 -10.75
CA THR A 125 5.77 10.76 -10.01
C THR A 125 5.69 10.22 -8.58
N ILE A 126 5.57 11.12 -7.61
CA ILE A 126 5.36 10.80 -6.20
C ILE A 126 3.89 10.98 -5.86
N TYR A 127 3.19 9.86 -5.71
CA TYR A 127 1.80 9.85 -5.29
C TYR A 127 1.67 9.92 -3.77
N PRO A 128 0.48 10.28 -3.23
CA PRO A 128 0.20 10.16 -1.80
C PRO A 128 0.49 8.76 -1.26
N GLN A 129 0.92 8.68 0.00
CA GLN A 129 1.10 7.40 0.70
C GLN A 129 -0.22 6.65 0.87
N GLN A 130 -0.16 5.32 1.04
CA GLN A 130 -1.33 4.45 1.03
C GLN A 130 -2.35 4.78 2.12
N ILE A 131 -1.91 5.24 3.31
CA ILE A 131 -2.82 5.68 4.37
C ILE A 131 -3.73 6.83 3.92
N GLY A 132 -3.17 7.80 3.18
CA GLY A 132 -3.94 8.88 2.58
C GLY A 132 -4.85 8.38 1.47
N GLN A 133 -4.35 7.49 0.60
CA GLN A 133 -5.16 6.88 -0.46
C GLN A 133 -6.37 6.12 0.12
N ALA A 134 -6.19 5.39 1.23
CA ALA A 134 -7.27 4.69 1.92
C ALA A 134 -8.36 5.64 2.39
N CYS A 135 -8.00 6.84 2.88
CA CYS A 135 -8.94 7.87 3.30
C CYS A 135 -9.83 8.39 2.15
N SER A 136 -9.45 8.17 0.90
CA SER A 136 -10.29 8.49 -0.25
C SER A 136 -11.48 7.54 -0.42
N PHE A 137 -11.41 6.33 0.09
CA PHE A 137 -12.37 5.25 -0.20
C PHE A 137 -12.65 5.13 -1.71
N ASN A 138 -11.60 5.29 -2.52
CA ASN A 138 -11.71 5.30 -3.98
C ASN A 138 -10.71 4.30 -4.61
N PRO A 139 -11.10 3.03 -4.76
CA PRO A 139 -10.23 2.01 -5.36
C PRO A 139 -9.90 2.28 -6.84
N GLU A 140 -10.76 3.00 -7.57
CA GLU A 140 -10.52 3.32 -8.98
C GLU A 140 -9.28 4.20 -9.17
N LEU A 141 -9.05 5.16 -8.25
CA LEU A 141 -7.82 5.99 -8.28
C LEU A 141 -6.58 5.17 -7.93
N ALA A 142 -6.69 4.20 -7.00
CA ALA A 142 -5.58 3.29 -6.71
C ALA A 142 -5.23 2.42 -7.93
N GLU A 143 -6.23 1.87 -8.62
CA GLU A 143 -6.05 1.11 -9.85
C GLU A 143 -5.45 1.97 -10.98
N LYS A 144 -5.94 3.20 -11.18
CA LYS A 144 -5.42 4.14 -12.19
C LYS A 144 -3.93 4.47 -11.93
N LYS A 145 -3.58 4.82 -10.69
CA LYS A 145 -2.20 5.08 -10.27
C LYS A 145 -1.29 3.90 -10.62
N THR A 146 -1.70 2.70 -10.21
CA THR A 146 -0.84 1.52 -10.37
C THR A 146 -0.76 1.02 -11.81
N LEU A 147 -1.77 1.27 -12.62
CA LEU A 147 -1.71 1.08 -14.06
C LEU A 147 -0.63 1.95 -14.70
N GLN A 148 -0.60 3.26 -14.39
CA GLN A 148 0.42 4.19 -14.88
C GLN A 148 1.82 3.74 -14.43
N THR A 149 1.97 3.43 -13.14
CA THR A 149 3.21 2.95 -12.54
C THR A 149 3.67 1.64 -13.18
N GLY A 150 2.78 0.66 -13.37
CA GLY A 150 3.09 -0.64 -13.96
C GLY A 150 3.56 -0.54 -15.41
N ILE A 151 2.92 0.30 -16.22
CA ILE A 151 3.32 0.55 -17.61
C ILE A 151 4.73 1.13 -17.67
N ALA A 152 5.03 2.13 -16.84
CA ALA A 152 6.34 2.76 -16.79
C ALA A 152 7.43 1.79 -16.32
N LEU A 153 7.18 1.05 -15.24
CA LEU A 153 8.12 0.06 -14.70
C LEU A 153 8.40 -1.07 -15.70
N ARG A 154 7.36 -1.56 -16.39
CA ARG A 154 7.51 -2.59 -17.43
C ARG A 154 8.37 -2.13 -18.61
N LYS A 155 8.24 -0.86 -19.02
CA LYS A 155 9.09 -0.26 -20.06
C LYS A 155 10.57 -0.23 -19.65
N MET A 156 10.86 -0.05 -18.38
CA MET A 156 12.22 -0.06 -17.82
C MET A 156 12.77 -1.47 -17.59
N GLY A 157 11.99 -2.52 -17.86
CA GLY A 157 12.39 -3.91 -17.68
C GLY A 157 12.03 -4.51 -16.31
N GLY A 158 11.36 -3.77 -15.43
CA GLY A 158 10.84 -4.30 -14.18
C GLY A 158 9.64 -5.22 -14.41
N VAL A 159 9.61 -6.35 -13.73
CA VAL A 159 8.57 -7.39 -13.89
C VAL A 159 7.95 -7.84 -12.57
N LEU A 160 8.49 -7.37 -11.47
CA LEU A 160 8.01 -7.63 -10.11
C LEU A 160 8.06 -6.34 -9.30
N SER A 161 7.01 -6.07 -8.56
CA SER A 161 6.92 -5.00 -7.58
C SER A 161 6.88 -5.59 -6.17
N LEU A 162 7.63 -5.04 -5.21
CA LEU A 162 7.55 -5.42 -3.79
C LEU A 162 6.43 -4.67 -3.07
N SER A 163 5.29 -4.52 -3.73
CA SER A 163 4.11 -3.77 -3.27
C SER A 163 2.82 -4.47 -3.73
N PRO A 164 1.66 -4.23 -3.08
CA PRO A 164 1.39 -3.28 -2.01
C PRO A 164 1.73 -3.82 -0.61
N MET A 165 1.89 -2.89 0.36
CA MET A 165 1.81 -3.23 1.77
C MET A 165 0.34 -3.22 2.20
N VAL A 166 -0.15 -4.35 2.70
CA VAL A 166 -1.55 -4.55 3.08
C VAL A 166 -1.71 -5.03 4.52
N ASP A 167 -0.71 -4.79 5.33
CA ASP A 167 -0.78 -5.04 6.76
C ASP A 167 -1.97 -4.30 7.38
N VAL A 168 -2.84 -5.03 8.06
CA VAL A 168 -3.95 -4.45 8.83
C VAL A 168 -3.38 -3.91 10.13
N CYS A 169 -3.25 -2.59 10.23
CA CYS A 169 -2.54 -1.96 11.34
C CYS A 169 -3.41 -1.88 12.59
N ARG A 170 -3.09 -2.70 13.57
CA ARG A 170 -3.85 -2.81 14.83
C ARG A 170 -3.39 -1.83 15.90
N THR A 171 -2.18 -1.29 15.76
CA THR A 171 -1.55 -0.42 16.77
C THR A 171 -1.33 0.98 16.20
N PRO A 172 -1.88 2.06 16.83
CA PRO A 172 -1.72 3.43 16.33
C PRO A 172 -0.27 3.90 16.24
N SER A 173 0.62 3.35 17.07
CA SER A 173 2.04 3.68 17.10
C SER A 173 2.89 2.94 16.07
N PHE A 174 2.30 2.11 15.22
CA PHE A 174 3.05 1.41 14.18
C PHE A 174 3.75 2.40 13.25
N ASN A 175 5.07 2.33 13.20
CA ASN A 175 5.92 3.31 12.48
C ASN A 175 5.75 3.26 10.95
N ARG A 176 5.29 2.14 10.39
CA ARG A 176 5.01 1.95 8.97
C ARG A 176 3.51 2.10 8.62
N LEU A 177 2.71 2.75 9.48
CA LEU A 177 1.28 2.96 9.24
C LEU A 177 1.04 3.68 7.90
N GLU A 178 1.90 4.62 7.52
CA GLU A 178 1.80 5.37 6.27
C GLU A 178 1.76 4.50 5.00
N GLU A 179 2.45 3.35 5.05
CA GLU A 179 2.54 2.42 3.94
C GLU A 179 1.30 1.51 3.81
N SER A 180 0.43 1.49 4.83
CA SER A 180 -0.75 0.63 4.92
C SER A 180 -2.03 1.34 4.51
N TYR A 181 -3.12 0.58 4.36
CA TYR A 181 -4.47 1.12 4.15
C TYR A 181 -5.24 1.32 5.48
N GLY A 182 -4.59 1.15 6.63
CA GLY A 182 -5.15 1.43 7.95
C GLY A 182 -5.53 0.19 8.75
N GLU A 183 -6.58 0.32 9.59
CA GLU A 183 -6.93 -0.67 10.62
C GLU A 183 -7.99 -1.69 10.18
N ASP A 184 -8.61 -1.51 9.03
CA ASP A 184 -9.74 -2.31 8.56
C ASP A 184 -9.33 -3.26 7.44
N GLY A 185 -9.57 -4.58 7.65
CA GLY A 185 -9.22 -5.61 6.69
C GLY A 185 -10.05 -5.54 5.40
N TYR A 186 -11.31 -5.12 5.46
CA TYR A 186 -12.16 -4.99 4.27
C TYR A 186 -11.69 -3.84 3.37
N LEU A 187 -11.43 -2.66 3.94
CA LEU A 187 -10.91 -1.51 3.19
C LEU A 187 -9.53 -1.83 2.59
N SER A 188 -8.63 -2.44 3.39
CA SER A 188 -7.31 -2.87 2.92
C SER A 188 -7.41 -3.89 1.78
N ALA A 189 -8.37 -4.81 1.85
CA ALA A 189 -8.61 -5.81 0.81
C ALA A 189 -9.14 -5.17 -0.49
N VAL A 190 -10.08 -4.23 -0.40
CA VAL A 190 -10.61 -3.51 -1.58
C VAL A 190 -9.50 -2.71 -2.27
N MET A 191 -8.76 -1.91 -1.50
CA MET A 191 -7.69 -1.05 -2.03
C MET A 191 -6.52 -1.86 -2.57
N GLY A 192 -6.08 -2.91 -1.85
CA GLY A 192 -5.01 -3.81 -2.28
C GLY A 192 -5.36 -4.60 -3.54
N THR A 193 -6.62 -5.07 -3.66
CA THR A 193 -7.10 -5.74 -4.87
C THR A 193 -7.09 -4.81 -6.09
N ALA A 194 -7.50 -3.56 -5.93
CA ALA A 194 -7.45 -2.53 -6.97
C ALA A 194 -6.00 -2.22 -7.37
N PHE A 195 -5.09 -2.09 -6.40
CA PHE A 195 -3.66 -1.91 -6.63
C PHE A 195 -3.10 -3.01 -7.55
N VAL A 196 -3.37 -4.28 -7.22
CA VAL A 196 -2.87 -5.42 -8.01
C VAL A 196 -3.45 -5.44 -9.42
N ARG A 197 -4.76 -5.15 -9.57
CA ARG A 197 -5.41 -5.10 -10.89
C ARG A 197 -4.78 -4.07 -11.81
N GLY A 198 -4.55 -2.86 -11.32
CA GLY A 198 -3.90 -1.81 -12.09
C GLY A 198 -2.47 -2.19 -12.47
N LEU A 199 -1.67 -2.65 -11.52
CA LEU A 199 -0.27 -2.99 -11.73
C LEU A 199 -0.07 -4.14 -12.73
N GLN A 200 -0.89 -5.21 -12.63
CA GLN A 200 -0.80 -6.38 -13.50
C GLN A 200 -1.45 -6.17 -14.88
N HIS A 201 -2.29 -5.15 -15.05
CA HIS A 201 -2.89 -4.72 -16.31
C HIS A 201 -3.41 -5.90 -17.18
N GLY A 202 -4.15 -6.81 -16.55
CA GLY A 202 -4.76 -7.96 -17.23
C GLY A 202 -3.86 -9.18 -17.42
N GLY A 203 -2.64 -9.19 -16.87
CA GLY A 203 -1.75 -10.36 -16.85
C GLY A 203 -0.28 -10.02 -16.61
N LEU A 204 0.48 -10.99 -16.12
CA LEU A 204 1.91 -10.82 -15.86
C LEU A 204 2.74 -10.63 -17.13
N ASP A 205 2.26 -11.10 -18.25
CA ASP A 205 2.90 -10.96 -19.57
C ASP A 205 2.80 -9.52 -20.12
N LYS A 206 1.86 -8.74 -19.61
CA LYS A 206 1.62 -7.34 -20.04
C LYS A 206 2.01 -6.31 -19.00
N GLY A 207 1.68 -6.59 -17.75
CA GLY A 207 1.92 -5.72 -16.60
C GLY A 207 3.14 -6.12 -15.77
N VAL A 208 3.13 -5.68 -14.54
CA VAL A 208 4.11 -6.00 -13.50
C VAL A 208 3.42 -6.79 -12.40
N GLY A 209 4.03 -7.89 -11.95
CA GLY A 209 3.46 -8.67 -10.86
C GLY A 209 3.56 -7.94 -9.53
N ALA A 210 2.48 -7.99 -8.76
CA ALA A 210 2.45 -7.47 -7.40
C ALA A 210 2.94 -8.52 -6.40
N CYS A 211 3.71 -8.08 -5.41
CA CYS A 211 4.11 -8.87 -4.24
C CYS A 211 3.48 -8.28 -3.00
N SER A 212 2.42 -8.90 -2.51
CA SER A 212 1.76 -8.41 -1.29
C SER A 212 2.61 -8.65 -0.05
N LYS A 213 2.69 -7.64 0.83
CA LYS A 213 3.51 -7.69 2.04
C LYS A 213 2.78 -7.03 3.23
N HIS A 214 3.11 -7.39 4.46
CA HIS A 214 4.01 -8.47 4.86
C HIS A 214 3.18 -9.63 5.42
N TYR A 215 3.23 -10.76 4.76
CA TYR A 215 2.45 -11.93 5.13
C TYR A 215 3.06 -12.58 6.38
N LEU A 216 2.40 -12.67 7.50
CA LEU A 216 1.03 -12.34 7.83
C LEU A 216 1.00 -11.64 9.20
N GLY A 217 0.40 -10.43 9.30
CA GLY A 217 0.14 -9.82 10.62
C GLY A 217 1.23 -8.89 11.17
N TYR A 218 2.06 -8.29 10.34
CA TYR A 218 3.14 -7.40 10.77
C TYR A 218 2.64 -6.14 11.49
N GLY A 219 1.50 -5.58 11.12
CA GLY A 219 0.89 -4.40 11.74
C GLY A 219 0.33 -4.61 13.18
N GLY A 220 0.91 -5.52 13.97
CA GLY A 220 0.48 -5.84 15.34
C GLY A 220 -0.51 -7.01 15.42
N GLY A 221 -0.57 -7.85 14.39
CA GLY A 221 -1.45 -9.02 14.31
C GLY A 221 -0.79 -10.39 14.50
N GLY A 222 0.52 -10.45 14.77
CA GLY A 222 1.25 -11.74 14.88
C GLY A 222 0.78 -12.64 16.00
N ASP A 223 0.26 -12.10 17.09
CA ASP A 223 -0.30 -12.82 18.23
C ASP A 223 -1.85 -12.87 18.21
N ALA A 224 -2.48 -12.48 17.08
CA ALA A 224 -3.94 -12.54 16.95
C ALA A 224 -4.45 -13.97 17.06
N GLU A 225 -5.65 -14.16 17.64
CA GLU A 225 -6.31 -15.46 17.60
C GLU A 225 -6.51 -15.94 16.14
N GLU A 226 -6.47 -17.26 15.89
CA GLU A 226 -6.58 -17.82 14.54
C GLU A 226 -7.79 -17.27 13.77
N LYS A 227 -8.92 -17.09 14.46
CA LYS A 227 -10.12 -16.53 13.85
C LYS A 227 -9.91 -15.09 13.36
N GLU A 228 -9.34 -14.21 14.16
CA GLU A 228 -9.01 -12.83 13.77
C GLU A 228 -7.97 -12.80 12.67
N LEU A 229 -6.96 -13.67 12.75
CA LEU A 229 -5.94 -13.83 11.73
C LEU A 229 -6.55 -14.17 10.38
N MET A 230 -7.50 -15.10 10.33
CA MET A 230 -8.13 -15.59 9.11
C MET A 230 -9.22 -14.67 8.55
N GLU A 231 -9.98 -13.97 9.40
CA GLU A 231 -11.12 -13.15 8.96
C GLU A 231 -10.73 -11.73 8.58
N GLU A 232 -9.70 -11.19 9.21
CA GLU A 232 -9.32 -9.78 9.12
C GLU A 232 -7.95 -9.59 8.47
N ILE A 233 -6.93 -10.22 9.08
CA ILE A 233 -5.54 -9.97 8.72
C ILE A 233 -5.16 -10.66 7.41
N LEU A 234 -5.68 -11.87 7.18
CA LEU A 234 -5.48 -12.62 5.94
C LEU A 234 -6.29 -12.05 4.76
N LEU A 235 -7.44 -11.42 5.04
CA LEU A 235 -8.40 -10.99 4.03
C LEU A 235 -7.78 -10.18 2.86
N PRO A 236 -6.92 -9.19 3.09
CA PRO A 236 -6.28 -8.47 1.99
C PRO A 236 -5.45 -9.38 1.09
N HIS A 237 -4.63 -10.26 1.65
CA HIS A 237 -3.81 -11.21 0.89
C HIS A 237 -4.67 -12.23 0.13
N GLU A 238 -5.70 -12.76 0.78
CA GLU A 238 -6.65 -13.70 0.17
C GLU A 238 -7.32 -13.10 -1.07
N THR A 239 -7.81 -11.86 -0.98
CA THR A 239 -8.49 -11.20 -2.11
C THR A 239 -7.55 -10.85 -3.26
N MET A 240 -6.32 -10.42 -2.97
CA MET A 240 -5.32 -10.17 -4.00
C MET A 240 -4.93 -11.44 -4.75
N ILE A 241 -4.82 -12.57 -4.05
CA ILE A 241 -4.54 -13.88 -4.67
C ILE A 241 -5.74 -14.34 -5.51
N ARG A 242 -6.95 -14.33 -4.93
CA ARG A 242 -8.12 -14.96 -5.52
C ARG A 242 -8.88 -14.09 -6.52
N LEU A 243 -8.92 -12.77 -6.31
CA LEU A 243 -9.68 -11.85 -7.17
C LEU A 243 -8.80 -11.09 -8.16
N ALA A 244 -7.55 -10.81 -7.81
CA ALA A 244 -6.63 -10.08 -8.68
C ALA A 244 -5.50 -10.95 -9.24
N GLY A 245 -5.40 -12.22 -8.83
CA GLY A 245 -4.46 -13.17 -9.38
C GLY A 245 -2.99 -12.87 -9.07
N SER A 246 -2.70 -12.27 -7.91
CA SER A 246 -1.31 -12.05 -7.46
C SER A 246 -0.54 -13.37 -7.41
N LYS A 247 0.70 -13.36 -7.92
CA LYS A 247 1.59 -14.52 -8.02
C LYS A 247 2.93 -14.34 -7.29
N ALA A 248 3.04 -13.30 -6.46
CA ALA A 248 4.15 -13.14 -5.55
C ALA A 248 3.67 -12.67 -4.18
N LEU A 249 4.38 -13.05 -3.13
CA LEU A 249 4.05 -12.74 -1.74
C LEU A 249 5.33 -12.70 -0.90
N MET A 250 5.38 -11.79 0.09
CA MET A 250 6.52 -11.59 0.97
C MET A 250 6.10 -11.76 2.43
N PRO A 251 6.64 -12.76 3.18
CA PRO A 251 6.46 -12.88 4.62
C PRO A 251 7.24 -11.80 5.38
N GLY A 252 6.71 -11.38 6.54
CA GLY A 252 7.32 -10.33 7.34
C GLY A 252 8.48 -10.79 8.21
N TYR A 253 9.17 -9.83 8.86
CA TYR A 253 10.29 -10.08 9.79
C TYR A 253 9.86 -10.68 11.13
N HIS A 254 8.63 -10.46 11.54
CA HIS A 254 8.10 -10.84 12.85
C HIS A 254 7.76 -12.33 12.94
N ALA A 255 7.19 -12.72 14.05
CA ALA A 255 6.68 -14.07 14.30
C ALA A 255 5.14 -14.08 14.31
N VAL A 256 4.55 -15.18 13.85
CA VAL A 256 3.15 -15.52 14.04
C VAL A 256 3.10 -16.74 14.97
N HIS A 257 2.37 -16.60 16.08
CA HIS A 257 2.28 -17.62 17.14
C HIS A 257 3.67 -18.15 17.56
N GLY A 258 4.63 -17.23 17.70
CA GLY A 258 5.99 -17.53 18.16
C GLY A 258 6.94 -18.11 17.10
N THR A 259 6.48 -18.33 15.86
CA THR A 259 7.33 -18.83 14.75
C THR A 259 7.59 -17.72 13.74
N ASN A 260 8.88 -17.46 13.43
CA ASN A 260 9.27 -16.45 12.46
C ASN A 260 8.62 -16.70 11.09
N CYS A 261 8.04 -15.66 10.46
CA CYS A 261 7.20 -15.79 9.27
C CYS A 261 7.91 -16.48 8.10
N VAL A 262 9.19 -16.20 7.84
CA VAL A 262 9.94 -16.82 6.70
C VAL A 262 10.23 -18.31 6.92
N ALA A 263 10.10 -18.80 8.16
CA ALA A 263 10.31 -20.21 8.52
C ALA A 263 9.04 -20.87 9.07
N ASN A 264 7.88 -20.25 8.91
CA ASN A 264 6.62 -20.75 9.45
C ASN A 264 5.86 -21.60 8.42
N HIS A 265 5.97 -22.93 8.56
CA HIS A 265 5.32 -23.89 7.66
C HIS A 265 3.79 -23.73 7.66
N GLU A 266 3.18 -23.44 8.81
CA GLU A 266 1.72 -23.31 8.89
C GLU A 266 1.22 -22.18 7.99
N ILE A 267 1.83 -20.98 8.08
CA ILE A 267 1.34 -19.85 7.27
C ILE A 267 1.74 -19.99 5.79
N LEU A 268 2.96 -20.45 5.48
CA LEU A 268 3.47 -20.50 4.10
C LEU A 268 3.04 -21.73 3.31
N THR A 269 2.81 -22.85 3.98
CA THR A 269 2.43 -24.10 3.31
C THR A 269 0.97 -24.45 3.60
N ASP A 270 0.56 -24.59 4.86
CA ASP A 270 -0.77 -25.10 5.17
C ASP A 270 -1.89 -24.08 4.87
N ILE A 271 -1.68 -22.80 5.21
CA ILE A 271 -2.65 -21.75 4.91
C ILE A 271 -2.49 -21.24 3.48
N LEU A 272 -1.30 -20.76 3.10
CA LEU A 272 -1.12 -20.10 1.82
C LEU A 272 -1.30 -21.04 0.64
N ARG A 273 -0.56 -22.16 0.62
CA ARG A 273 -0.60 -23.11 -0.50
C ARG A 273 -1.75 -24.12 -0.36
N GLY A 274 -1.97 -24.63 0.85
CA GLY A 274 -2.98 -25.66 1.11
C GLY A 274 -4.40 -25.11 1.11
N TYR A 275 -4.69 -24.11 1.96
CA TYR A 275 -6.04 -23.56 2.13
C TYR A 275 -6.41 -22.58 1.01
N LEU A 276 -5.55 -21.60 0.70
CA LEU A 276 -5.83 -20.61 -0.34
C LEU A 276 -5.54 -21.07 -1.76
N GLY A 277 -4.78 -22.15 -1.94
CA GLY A 277 -4.39 -22.68 -3.25
C GLY A 277 -3.41 -21.79 -4.01
N PHE A 278 -2.55 -21.05 -3.30
CA PHE A 278 -1.54 -20.17 -3.92
C PHE A 278 -0.50 -20.98 -4.69
N ASP A 279 -0.37 -20.68 -5.97
CA ASP A 279 0.54 -21.31 -6.92
C ASP A 279 1.62 -20.36 -7.47
N GLY A 280 1.90 -19.31 -6.68
CA GLY A 280 2.90 -18.31 -6.97
C GLY A 280 4.20 -18.50 -6.19
N MET A 281 5.06 -17.49 -6.27
CA MET A 281 6.38 -17.41 -5.67
C MET A 281 6.31 -16.69 -4.32
N VAL A 282 6.99 -17.22 -3.30
CA VAL A 282 7.20 -16.58 -2.00
C VAL A 282 8.64 -16.07 -1.93
N VAL A 283 8.81 -14.76 -1.78
CA VAL A 283 10.11 -14.13 -1.66
C VAL A 283 10.33 -13.63 -0.23
N SER A 284 11.52 -13.82 0.34
CA SER A 284 11.80 -13.27 1.67
C SER A 284 11.80 -11.75 1.64
N ASP A 285 11.48 -11.12 2.76
CA ASP A 285 11.88 -9.73 2.95
C ASP A 285 13.43 -9.64 3.02
N TYR A 286 13.98 -8.45 2.85
CA TYR A 286 15.42 -8.22 2.75
C TYR A 286 16.11 -8.64 4.05
N THR A 287 17.06 -9.60 3.95
CA THR A 287 17.77 -10.20 5.09
C THR A 287 16.88 -10.92 6.13
N ALA A 288 15.60 -11.16 5.86
CA ALA A 288 14.70 -11.79 6.82
C ALA A 288 15.12 -13.23 7.19
N ILE A 289 15.72 -13.96 6.24
CA ILE A 289 16.24 -15.31 6.51
C ILE A 289 17.43 -15.26 7.48
N ASP A 290 18.28 -14.21 7.39
CA ASP A 290 19.38 -14.00 8.35
C ASP A 290 18.90 -13.81 9.77
N GLN A 291 17.67 -13.30 9.94
CA GLN A 291 17.08 -12.97 11.23
C GLN A 291 16.28 -14.13 11.88
N ILE A 292 16.26 -15.33 11.27
CA ILE A 292 15.62 -16.50 11.89
C ILE A 292 16.32 -16.83 13.20
N PRO A 293 15.61 -16.77 14.35
CA PRO A 293 16.22 -16.97 15.66
C PRO A 293 16.54 -18.44 15.93
N GLY A 294 17.58 -18.68 16.74
CA GLY A 294 17.93 -20.02 17.22
C GLY A 294 18.61 -20.94 16.20
N LEU A 295 19.02 -20.40 15.03
CA LEU A 295 19.81 -21.10 14.03
C LEU A 295 21.15 -20.39 13.83
N ASP A 296 22.25 -21.14 13.88
CA ASP A 296 23.58 -20.56 13.91
C ASP A 296 24.23 -20.43 12.51
N THR A 297 23.87 -21.31 11.59
CA THR A 297 24.53 -21.37 10.27
C THR A 297 23.60 -20.95 9.12
N PRO A 298 24.15 -20.32 8.06
CA PRO A 298 23.38 -20.01 6.86
C PRO A 298 22.70 -21.24 6.24
N THR A 299 23.33 -22.41 6.31
CA THR A 299 22.76 -23.67 5.80
C THR A 299 21.50 -24.07 6.55
N GLU A 300 21.48 -23.95 7.88
CA GLU A 300 20.30 -24.26 8.71
C GLU A 300 19.17 -23.24 8.45
N LYS A 301 19.51 -21.96 8.35
CA LYS A 301 18.55 -20.90 8.02
C LYS A 301 17.93 -21.09 6.63
N ALA A 302 18.75 -21.41 5.63
CA ALA A 302 18.29 -21.75 4.29
C ALA A 302 17.32 -22.95 4.31
N ALA A 303 17.70 -24.02 5.03
CA ALA A 303 16.87 -25.21 5.15
C ALA A 303 15.54 -24.93 5.86
N ALA A 304 15.53 -24.15 6.93
CA ALA A 304 14.31 -23.76 7.64
C ALA A 304 13.36 -22.97 6.73
N ALA A 305 13.88 -21.95 6.03
CA ALA A 305 13.08 -21.11 5.16
C ALA A 305 12.48 -21.89 3.96
N ILE A 306 13.29 -22.61 3.20
CA ILE A 306 12.82 -23.31 2.00
C ILE A 306 11.86 -24.46 2.33
N ASN A 307 12.11 -25.18 3.43
CA ASN A 307 11.23 -26.26 3.89
C ASN A 307 9.88 -25.73 4.40
N ALA A 308 9.85 -24.50 4.91
CA ALA A 308 8.60 -23.85 5.33
C ALA A 308 7.76 -23.34 4.15
N GLY A 309 8.36 -23.05 3.00
CA GLY A 309 7.63 -22.58 1.83
C GLY A 309 8.16 -21.28 1.21
N ASN A 310 9.24 -20.69 1.75
CA ASN A 310 9.90 -19.54 1.15
C ASN A 310 10.74 -19.98 -0.05
N ASP A 311 10.59 -19.31 -1.21
CA ASP A 311 11.21 -19.75 -2.45
C ASP A 311 12.49 -18.98 -2.78
N VAL A 312 12.56 -17.69 -2.48
CA VAL A 312 13.68 -16.80 -2.86
C VAL A 312 14.25 -16.09 -1.65
N ASP A 313 15.57 -15.93 -1.61
CA ASP A 313 16.33 -15.22 -0.58
C ASP A 313 16.79 -13.85 -1.08
N PHE A 314 16.21 -12.76 -0.55
CA PHE A 314 16.56 -11.38 -0.85
C PHE A 314 17.44 -10.75 0.23
N PRO A 315 18.32 -9.74 -0.09
CA PRO A 315 18.59 -9.17 -1.42
C PRO A 315 19.75 -9.85 -2.18
N TYR A 316 20.57 -10.68 -1.49
CA TYR A 316 21.81 -11.27 -2.05
C TYR A 316 21.74 -12.79 -2.24
N GLY A 317 20.74 -13.46 -1.69
CA GLY A 317 20.72 -14.92 -1.63
C GLY A 317 21.85 -15.47 -0.75
N ALA A 318 22.20 -14.77 0.33
CA ALA A 318 23.32 -15.08 1.20
C ALA A 318 23.20 -16.44 1.89
N ASN A 319 21.97 -16.83 2.26
CA ASN A 319 21.72 -18.15 2.85
C ASN A 319 21.53 -19.20 1.76
N TYR A 320 20.82 -18.88 0.68
CA TYR A 320 20.49 -19.87 -0.37
C TYR A 320 21.69 -20.29 -1.23
N GLN A 321 22.81 -19.59 -1.19
CA GLN A 321 24.06 -20.12 -1.75
C GLN A 321 24.53 -21.41 -1.07
N HIS A 322 24.05 -21.70 0.15
CA HIS A 322 24.37 -22.91 0.93
C HIS A 322 23.35 -24.04 0.75
N LEU A 323 22.38 -23.92 -0.18
CA LEU A 323 21.36 -24.94 -0.43
C LEU A 323 21.96 -26.29 -0.88
N GLN A 324 23.09 -26.29 -1.61
CA GLN A 324 23.77 -27.53 -1.99
C GLN A 324 24.23 -28.31 -0.74
N GLU A 325 24.89 -27.63 0.19
CA GLU A 325 25.30 -28.23 1.46
C GLU A 325 24.08 -28.75 2.26
N GLY A 326 23.00 -27.96 2.28
CA GLY A 326 21.75 -28.37 2.92
C GLY A 326 21.13 -29.64 2.34
N LEU A 327 21.17 -29.80 1.02
CA LEU A 327 20.71 -30.99 0.30
C LEU A 327 21.63 -32.19 0.61
N ASP A 328 22.94 -32.01 0.54
CA ASP A 328 23.95 -33.07 0.79
C ASP A 328 23.87 -33.58 2.24
N ARG A 329 23.54 -32.71 3.18
CA ARG A 329 23.35 -33.05 4.61
C ARG A 329 21.92 -33.57 4.92
N GLY A 330 21.00 -33.58 3.95
CA GLY A 330 19.61 -33.97 4.15
C GLY A 330 18.77 -33.01 5.02
N LEU A 331 19.24 -31.76 5.22
CA LEU A 331 18.52 -30.71 5.92
C LEU A 331 17.43 -30.09 5.03
N VAL A 332 17.72 -29.92 3.76
CA VAL A 332 16.78 -29.43 2.74
C VAL A 332 16.02 -30.61 2.15
N LYS A 333 14.69 -30.54 2.18
CA LYS A 333 13.81 -31.54 1.56
C LYS A 333 13.87 -31.39 0.04
N PRO A 334 14.20 -32.44 -0.75
CA PRO A 334 14.28 -32.34 -2.20
C PRO A 334 13.01 -31.77 -2.86
N GLN A 335 11.83 -32.15 -2.35
CA GLN A 335 10.54 -31.70 -2.85
C GLN A 335 10.32 -30.18 -2.60
N ALA A 336 10.79 -29.66 -1.45
CA ALA A 336 10.71 -28.23 -1.16
C ALA A 336 11.64 -27.41 -2.07
N PHE A 337 12.83 -27.92 -2.34
CA PHE A 337 13.77 -27.34 -3.29
C PHE A 337 13.21 -27.32 -4.72
N GLU A 338 12.72 -28.47 -5.21
CA GLU A 338 12.12 -28.57 -6.53
C GLU A 338 10.92 -27.63 -6.71
N ARG A 339 10.02 -27.58 -5.72
CA ARG A 339 8.90 -26.63 -5.70
C ARG A 339 9.38 -25.20 -5.85
N ALA A 340 10.33 -24.76 -5.01
CA ALA A 340 10.85 -23.40 -5.02
C ALA A 340 11.39 -23.00 -6.40
N VAL A 341 12.23 -23.85 -7.01
CA VAL A 341 12.76 -23.58 -8.36
C VAL A 341 11.64 -23.49 -9.38
N LYS A 342 10.70 -24.44 -9.36
CA LYS A 342 9.58 -24.46 -10.31
C LYS A 342 8.63 -23.27 -10.11
N ASP A 343 8.43 -22.77 -8.89
CA ASP A 343 7.60 -21.58 -8.63
C ASP A 343 8.23 -20.33 -9.23
N VAL A 344 9.54 -20.13 -9.10
CA VAL A 344 10.26 -19.04 -9.77
C VAL A 344 10.19 -19.16 -11.29
N LEU A 345 10.44 -20.34 -11.84
CA LEU A 345 10.36 -20.57 -13.29
C LEU A 345 8.92 -20.38 -13.82
N ARG A 346 7.92 -20.81 -13.06
CA ARG A 346 6.50 -20.61 -13.38
C ARG A 346 6.15 -19.11 -13.41
N TYR A 347 6.66 -18.33 -12.44
CA TYR A 347 6.50 -16.90 -12.47
C TYR A 347 7.14 -16.29 -13.73
N LYS A 348 8.39 -16.65 -14.07
CA LYS A 348 9.08 -16.19 -15.29
C LYS A 348 8.31 -16.59 -16.57
N ALA A 349 7.76 -17.79 -16.65
CA ALA A 349 6.94 -18.25 -17.78
C ALA A 349 5.65 -17.41 -17.92
N ARG A 350 4.95 -17.16 -16.80
CA ARG A 350 3.74 -16.32 -16.77
C ARG A 350 4.02 -14.85 -17.12
N ALA A 351 5.18 -14.34 -16.74
CA ALA A 351 5.66 -13.01 -17.11
C ALA A 351 6.16 -12.91 -18.57
N GLY A 352 6.08 -14.01 -19.33
CA GLY A 352 6.50 -14.06 -20.73
C GLY A 352 8.01 -14.12 -20.95
N LEU A 353 8.82 -14.22 -19.89
CA LEU A 353 10.27 -14.21 -19.98
C LEU A 353 10.87 -15.49 -20.58
N LEU A 354 10.15 -16.60 -20.52
CA LEU A 354 10.58 -17.88 -21.09
C LEU A 354 9.99 -18.13 -22.50
N SER A 355 9.40 -17.11 -23.11
CA SER A 355 8.92 -17.20 -24.50
C SER A 355 10.08 -17.17 -25.50
N SER A 356 9.84 -17.58 -26.74
CA SER A 356 10.85 -17.51 -27.81
C SER A 356 11.26 -16.08 -28.19
N THR A 357 10.41 -15.12 -27.87
CA THR A 357 10.63 -13.67 -28.10
C THR A 357 10.15 -12.90 -26.85
N PRO A 358 10.92 -12.94 -25.76
CA PRO A 358 10.49 -12.31 -24.52
C PRO A 358 10.49 -10.78 -24.65
N TYR A 359 9.43 -10.14 -24.11
CA TYR A 359 9.44 -8.70 -23.91
C TYR A 359 10.18 -8.39 -22.60
N LEU A 360 11.42 -7.94 -22.71
CA LEU A 360 12.30 -7.66 -21.55
C LEU A 360 12.29 -6.19 -21.15
N TYR A 361 12.15 -5.28 -22.10
CA TYR A 361 12.12 -3.82 -21.92
C TYR A 361 11.59 -3.14 -23.17
N SER A 362 11.28 -1.83 -23.09
CA SER A 362 10.84 -1.05 -24.23
C SER A 362 12.00 -0.39 -24.98
N ASN A 363 11.90 -0.33 -26.30
CA ASN A 363 12.80 0.49 -27.13
C ASN A 363 12.34 1.95 -27.25
N GLU A 364 11.14 2.28 -26.78
CA GLU A 364 10.62 3.64 -26.77
C GLU A 364 11.32 4.50 -25.72
N LYS A 365 11.37 5.82 -25.96
CA LYS A 365 11.82 6.77 -24.95
C LYS A 365 10.88 6.72 -23.75
N ILE A 366 11.44 6.49 -22.58
CA ILE A 366 10.71 6.50 -21.31
C ILE A 366 10.63 7.93 -20.82
N VAL A 367 9.41 8.39 -20.54
CA VAL A 367 9.10 9.66 -19.92
C VAL A 367 8.30 9.37 -18.67
N LEU A 368 8.76 9.87 -17.55
CA LEU A 368 8.13 9.78 -16.22
C LEU A 368 7.59 11.16 -15.84
N ASP A 369 6.78 11.22 -14.82
CA ASP A 369 6.19 12.45 -14.28
C ASP A 369 5.43 13.25 -15.37
N SER A 370 4.62 12.53 -16.13
CA SER A 370 3.78 13.12 -17.15
C SER A 370 2.67 13.98 -16.54
N PRO A 371 2.12 14.96 -17.31
CA PRO A 371 0.98 15.75 -16.84
C PRO A 371 -0.23 14.90 -16.40
N GLU A 372 -0.43 13.73 -16.99
CA GLU A 372 -1.50 12.81 -16.62
C GLU A 372 -1.21 12.12 -15.28
N GLU A 373 0.03 11.71 -15.04
CA GLU A 373 0.45 11.16 -13.76
C GLU A 373 0.34 12.19 -12.64
N ARG A 374 0.82 13.43 -12.86
CA ARG A 374 0.67 14.55 -11.92
C ARG A 374 -0.81 14.85 -11.61
N GLN A 375 -1.68 14.84 -12.63
CA GLN A 375 -3.12 15.01 -12.41
C GLN A 375 -3.69 13.87 -11.55
N THR A 376 -3.22 12.63 -11.75
CA THR A 376 -3.64 11.49 -10.89
C THR A 376 -3.11 11.66 -9.46
N ALA A 377 -1.88 12.13 -9.28
CA ALA A 377 -1.32 12.45 -7.95
C ALA A 377 -2.14 13.54 -7.24
N TYR A 378 -2.51 14.61 -7.96
CA TYR A 378 -3.40 15.66 -7.45
C TYR A 378 -4.78 15.12 -7.07
N ASP A 379 -5.43 14.32 -7.94
CA ASP A 379 -6.77 13.77 -7.70
C ASP A 379 -6.79 12.89 -6.44
N ILE A 380 -5.75 12.07 -6.24
CA ILE A 380 -5.59 11.26 -5.02
C ILE A 380 -5.37 12.17 -3.81
N ALA A 381 -4.46 13.14 -3.89
CA ALA A 381 -4.17 14.06 -2.80
C ALA A 381 -5.41 14.85 -2.36
N ALA A 382 -6.18 15.35 -3.32
CA ALA A 382 -7.43 16.09 -3.08
C ALA A 382 -8.50 15.25 -2.36
N GLN A 383 -8.51 13.92 -2.57
CA GLN A 383 -9.42 12.99 -1.92
C GLN A 383 -8.82 12.31 -0.68
N SER A 384 -7.60 12.64 -0.30
CA SER A 384 -6.88 12.04 0.85
C SER A 384 -6.90 12.91 2.10
N VAL A 385 -7.07 14.22 1.95
CA VAL A 385 -7.02 15.19 3.06
C VAL A 385 -8.32 15.16 3.85
N VAL A 386 -8.23 14.76 5.12
CA VAL A 386 -9.40 14.63 6.01
C VAL A 386 -9.61 15.91 6.79
N LEU A 387 -10.79 16.52 6.68
CA LEU A 387 -11.22 17.62 7.54
C LEU A 387 -11.74 17.06 8.87
N LEU A 388 -10.96 17.20 9.93
CA LEU A 388 -11.29 16.67 11.27
C LEU A 388 -12.18 17.63 12.07
N LYS A 389 -11.98 18.94 11.90
CA LYS A 389 -12.75 19.98 12.58
C LYS A 389 -12.82 21.24 11.74
N ASN A 390 -13.96 21.96 11.81
CA ASN A 390 -14.11 23.29 11.24
C ASN A 390 -15.22 24.08 11.98
N ASP A 391 -14.83 25.10 12.70
CA ASP A 391 -15.75 26.01 13.41
C ASP A 391 -16.27 27.15 12.50
N GLY A 392 -16.19 26.94 11.17
CA GLY A 392 -16.64 27.90 10.17
C GLY A 392 -15.57 28.87 9.66
N VAL A 393 -14.29 28.67 10.03
CA VAL A 393 -13.18 29.46 9.50
C VAL A 393 -12.79 29.06 8.07
N LEU A 394 -13.03 27.82 7.70
CA LEU A 394 -12.82 27.29 6.35
C LEU A 394 -14.14 27.19 5.57
N PRO A 395 -14.13 27.40 4.25
CA PRO A 395 -12.96 27.82 3.44
C PRO A 395 -12.59 29.29 3.63
N LEU A 396 -11.30 29.61 3.35
CA LEU A 396 -10.79 30.98 3.36
C LEU A 396 -11.38 31.76 2.20
N ILE A 397 -12.17 32.80 2.51
CA ILE A 397 -12.86 33.62 1.50
C ILE A 397 -12.71 35.12 1.80
N GLY A 398 -12.78 35.93 0.75
CA GLY A 398 -12.76 37.38 0.87
C GLY A 398 -11.34 37.95 1.12
N LYS A 399 -11.30 39.17 1.67
CA LYS A 399 -10.02 39.87 1.96
C LYS A 399 -9.52 39.48 3.33
N GLN A 400 -8.40 38.75 3.38
CA GLN A 400 -7.78 38.26 4.62
C GLN A 400 -6.26 38.29 4.55
N ARG A 401 -5.62 38.57 5.66
CA ARG A 401 -4.19 38.36 5.88
C ARG A 401 -3.99 36.99 6.50
N VAL A 402 -3.40 36.09 5.77
CA VAL A 402 -3.16 34.71 6.18
C VAL A 402 -1.68 34.53 6.47
N PHE A 403 -1.36 34.12 7.69
CA PHE A 403 -0.01 33.79 8.11
C PHE A 403 0.17 32.28 8.11
N VAL A 404 1.15 31.80 7.36
CA VAL A 404 1.50 30.37 7.27
C VAL A 404 2.78 30.14 8.07
N THR A 405 2.80 29.08 8.88
CA THR A 405 3.94 28.79 9.76
C THR A 405 4.05 27.29 10.04
N GLY A 406 5.16 26.88 10.59
CA GLY A 406 5.44 25.50 11.00
C GLY A 406 6.49 24.82 10.14
N PRO A 407 7.08 23.73 10.65
CA PRO A 407 8.20 23.06 9.99
C PRO A 407 7.80 22.38 8.66
N ASN A 408 6.51 22.03 8.51
CA ASN A 408 5.98 21.37 7.34
C ASN A 408 5.39 22.34 6.29
N ALA A 409 5.39 23.67 6.58
CA ALA A 409 4.78 24.63 5.68
C ALA A 409 5.53 24.78 4.36
N ASN A 410 6.85 24.82 4.39
CA ASN A 410 7.72 24.99 3.22
C ASN A 410 8.77 23.87 3.16
N SER A 411 8.29 22.61 3.08
CA SER A 411 9.17 21.44 3.07
C SER A 411 8.65 20.34 2.14
N MET A 412 9.50 19.87 1.24
CA MET A 412 9.20 18.70 0.43
C MET A 412 9.08 17.41 1.28
N TRP A 413 9.78 17.35 2.41
CA TRP A 413 9.76 16.19 3.31
C TRP A 413 8.43 15.99 4.04
N ALA A 414 7.59 17.01 4.06
CA ALA A 414 6.22 16.91 4.54
C ALA A 414 5.26 16.29 3.47
N MET A 415 5.70 16.24 2.21
CA MET A 415 4.92 15.69 1.10
C MET A 415 5.29 14.25 0.80
N CYS A 416 6.56 13.87 1.04
CA CYS A 416 7.15 12.59 0.65
C CYS A 416 7.25 11.66 1.86
N GLY A 417 6.55 10.53 1.84
CA GLY A 417 6.70 9.49 2.85
C GLY A 417 7.86 8.53 2.53
N ASP A 418 7.96 7.50 3.33
CA ASP A 418 8.91 6.40 3.10
C ASP A 418 8.63 5.69 1.77
N TYR A 419 9.63 5.02 1.20
CA TYR A 419 9.55 4.39 -0.11
C TYR A 419 9.13 5.34 -1.25
N SER A 420 9.31 6.67 -1.09
CA SER A 420 9.41 7.61 -2.21
C SER A 420 10.87 7.73 -2.64
N PHE A 421 11.12 8.03 -3.91
CA PHE A 421 12.50 8.11 -4.43
C PHE A 421 13.39 9.10 -3.64
N PRO A 422 12.94 10.33 -3.28
CA PRO A 422 13.77 11.22 -2.47
C PRO A 422 14.12 10.63 -1.10
N SER A 423 13.18 10.00 -0.42
CA SER A 423 13.41 9.38 0.89
C SER A 423 14.38 8.21 0.80
N MET A 424 14.21 7.33 -0.17
CA MET A 424 15.11 6.20 -0.41
C MET A 424 16.53 6.67 -0.75
N THR A 425 16.65 7.67 -1.61
CA THR A 425 17.97 8.18 -2.02
C THR A 425 18.67 8.89 -0.89
N TYR A 426 17.99 9.79 -0.20
CA TYR A 426 18.58 10.63 0.84
C TYR A 426 18.86 9.85 2.13
N PHE A 427 17.86 9.13 2.65
CA PHE A 427 18.01 8.44 3.95
C PHE A 427 18.60 7.04 3.80
N TRP A 428 18.04 6.19 2.96
CA TRP A 428 18.47 4.79 2.86
C TRP A 428 19.81 4.62 2.14
N LYS A 429 20.01 5.38 1.05
CA LYS A 429 21.27 5.28 0.26
C LYS A 429 22.32 6.31 0.67
N MET A 430 22.02 7.22 1.60
CA MET A 430 22.91 8.29 2.06
C MET A 430 23.46 9.15 0.91
N ASN A 431 22.69 9.37 -0.14
CA ASN A 431 23.10 10.11 -1.32
C ASN A 431 22.52 11.52 -1.32
N ASP A 432 23.36 12.53 -1.09
CA ASP A 432 22.97 13.95 -1.08
C ASP A 432 23.03 14.59 -2.47
N LYS A 433 23.72 13.95 -3.43
CA LYS A 433 24.05 14.58 -4.72
C LYS A 433 22.89 14.53 -5.71
N ASP A 434 21.97 13.60 -5.53
CA ASP A 434 20.89 13.33 -6.46
C ASP A 434 19.50 13.69 -5.91
N LEU A 435 19.45 14.59 -4.94
CA LEU A 435 18.21 15.20 -4.46
C LEU A 435 17.57 16.16 -5.48
N ASP A 436 18.22 16.29 -6.60
CA ASP A 436 17.89 17.17 -7.69
C ASP A 436 16.61 16.72 -8.42
N HIS A 437 15.61 16.75 -7.75
CA HIS A 437 14.42 16.54 -8.17
C HIS A 437 13.53 15.88 -7.74
N PRO A 438 12.38 15.53 -7.54
CA PRO A 438 11.21 15.88 -8.31
C PRO A 438 10.70 17.28 -7.92
N HIS A 439 9.95 17.89 -8.79
CA HIS A 439 9.30 19.17 -8.49
C HIS A 439 8.09 18.90 -7.57
N VAL A 440 8.36 18.82 -6.27
CA VAL A 440 7.35 18.61 -5.23
C VAL A 440 6.79 19.95 -4.79
N ILE A 441 5.49 20.12 -4.93
CA ILE A 441 4.77 21.33 -4.51
C ILE A 441 4.45 21.25 -3.01
N GLY A 442 5.19 21.97 -2.19
CA GLY A 442 4.91 22.11 -0.76
C GLY A 442 3.69 22.98 -0.47
N LEU A 443 3.22 22.99 0.80
CA LEU A 443 2.03 23.76 1.18
C LEU A 443 2.18 25.24 0.88
N TRP A 444 3.31 25.84 1.27
CA TRP A 444 3.56 27.27 1.04
C TRP A 444 3.53 27.65 -0.45
N GLU A 445 4.23 26.88 -1.27
CA GLU A 445 4.23 27.07 -2.73
C GLU A 445 2.84 26.90 -3.32
N GLY A 446 2.13 25.82 -2.96
CA GLY A 446 0.76 25.57 -3.42
C GLY A 446 -0.19 26.70 -3.05
N MET A 447 -0.09 27.22 -1.83
CA MET A 447 -0.88 28.37 -1.39
C MET A 447 -0.56 29.63 -2.21
N GLN A 448 0.71 29.89 -2.51
CA GLN A 448 1.12 31.04 -3.33
C GLN A 448 0.62 30.94 -4.77
N GLN A 449 0.62 29.75 -5.35
CA GLN A 449 0.16 29.52 -6.72
C GLN A 449 -1.36 29.53 -6.86
N ARG A 450 -2.11 29.21 -5.79
CA ARG A 450 -3.55 28.96 -5.84
C ARG A 450 -4.40 30.02 -5.13
N HIS A 451 -3.81 31.01 -4.43
CA HIS A 451 -4.58 31.96 -3.63
C HIS A 451 -5.54 32.80 -4.49
N PRO A 452 -6.78 33.02 -4.03
CA PRO A 452 -7.72 33.89 -4.68
C PRO A 452 -7.36 35.38 -4.43
N GLU A 453 -7.89 36.25 -5.27
CA GLU A 453 -7.77 37.69 -5.11
C GLU A 453 -8.28 38.15 -3.73
N GLY A 454 -7.52 39.01 -3.08
CA GLY A 454 -7.84 39.58 -1.77
C GLY A 454 -7.20 38.86 -0.58
N ILE A 455 -6.66 37.66 -0.76
CA ILE A 455 -5.86 37.00 0.26
C ILE A 455 -4.41 37.47 0.18
N VAL A 456 -3.88 37.96 1.30
CA VAL A 456 -2.47 38.36 1.45
C VAL A 456 -1.76 37.33 2.30
N LEU A 457 -0.78 36.65 1.71
CA LEU A 457 -0.02 35.59 2.35
C LEU A 457 1.27 36.16 2.99
N SER A 458 1.62 35.61 4.14
CA SER A 458 2.93 35.78 4.76
C SER A 458 3.39 34.48 5.40
N TYR A 459 4.70 34.28 5.50
CA TYR A 459 5.30 33.06 5.97
C TYR A 459 6.49 33.30 6.90
N SER A 460 6.62 32.44 7.90
CA SER A 460 7.83 32.24 8.70
C SER A 460 7.79 30.84 9.30
N ARG A 461 8.90 30.13 9.33
CA ARG A 461 8.97 28.76 9.84
C ARG A 461 8.53 28.61 11.30
N GLY A 462 8.94 29.50 12.17
CA GLY A 462 8.50 29.60 13.56
C GLY A 462 9.06 28.54 14.51
N CYS A 463 9.01 27.26 14.17
CA CYS A 463 9.61 26.18 14.96
C CYS A 463 10.19 25.08 14.06
N ASP A 464 11.02 24.22 14.64
CA ASP A 464 11.55 23.03 13.98
C ASP A 464 10.72 21.77 14.30
N TRP A 465 10.98 20.67 13.59
CA TRP A 465 10.32 19.38 13.83
C TRP A 465 10.60 18.85 15.22
N THR A 466 11.88 18.82 15.61
CA THR A 466 12.33 18.39 16.93
C THR A 466 13.69 19.02 17.24
N GLU A 467 14.02 19.14 18.52
CA GLU A 467 15.36 19.53 18.97
C GLU A 467 16.26 18.30 19.17
N GLU A 468 15.66 17.16 19.49
CA GLU A 468 16.32 15.87 19.67
C GLU A 468 15.58 14.79 18.90
N ILE A 469 16.32 13.86 18.28
CA ILE A 469 15.73 12.73 17.58
C ILE A 469 15.47 11.62 18.58
N GLU A 470 14.21 11.53 19.03
CA GLU A 470 13.76 10.50 19.97
C GLU A 470 13.28 9.25 19.20
N THR A 471 14.21 8.48 18.63
CA THR A 471 13.90 7.26 17.94
C THR A 471 14.62 6.06 18.55
N LYS A 472 13.98 4.89 18.42
CA LYS A 472 14.62 3.62 18.74
C LYS A 472 15.42 3.18 17.52
N LEU A 473 16.74 3.10 17.65
CA LEU A 473 17.63 2.64 16.61
C LEU A 473 17.79 1.11 16.68
N SER A 474 17.77 0.45 15.53
CA SER A 474 17.92 -0.99 15.41
C SER A 474 19.32 -1.47 15.87
N HIS A 475 20.33 -0.62 15.76
CA HIS A 475 21.73 -0.89 16.14
C HIS A 475 22.17 -0.23 17.45
N GLY A 476 21.24 0.10 18.34
CA GLY A 476 21.54 0.53 19.71
C GLY A 476 22.28 1.86 19.84
N GLY A 477 22.23 2.72 18.83
CA GLY A 477 22.86 4.06 18.88
C GLY A 477 24.34 4.08 18.53
N ASP A 478 24.90 3.05 17.90
CA ASP A 478 26.26 3.10 17.34
C ASP A 478 26.33 4.16 16.24
N GLU A 479 27.06 5.23 16.45
CA GLU A 479 27.23 6.36 15.52
C GLU A 479 27.79 5.96 14.13
N ARG A 480 28.36 4.77 14.01
CA ARG A 480 28.87 4.22 12.75
C ARG A 480 27.78 3.49 11.96
N ALA A 481 26.72 3.07 12.62
CA ALA A 481 25.62 2.34 12.00
C ALA A 481 24.85 3.23 11.01
N TRP A 482 24.30 2.62 9.98
CA TRP A 482 23.58 3.33 8.92
C TRP A 482 22.31 4.00 9.43
N ASP A 483 21.56 3.35 10.33
CA ASP A 483 20.35 3.88 10.92
C ASP A 483 20.61 5.13 11.79
N TYR A 484 21.70 5.14 12.57
CA TYR A 484 22.15 6.34 13.30
C TYR A 484 22.45 7.49 12.34
N LYS A 485 23.26 7.23 11.30
CA LYS A 485 23.61 8.24 10.29
C LYS A 485 22.38 8.74 9.54
N MET A 486 21.46 7.86 9.21
CA MET A 486 20.20 8.21 8.52
C MET A 486 19.39 9.20 9.35
N LEU A 487 19.18 8.93 10.64
CA LEU A 487 18.38 9.76 11.54
C LEU A 487 19.00 11.11 11.88
N HIS A 488 20.33 11.21 11.80
CA HIS A 488 21.05 12.45 12.10
C HIS A 488 21.33 13.31 10.87
N ARG A 489 20.74 12.98 9.72
CA ARG A 489 20.83 13.82 8.53
C ARG A 489 20.02 15.10 8.71
N LYS A 490 20.56 16.21 8.24
CA LYS A 490 19.88 17.50 8.29
C LYS A 490 18.97 17.66 7.09
N VAL A 491 17.69 17.90 7.34
CA VAL A 491 16.71 18.28 6.33
C VAL A 491 16.41 19.78 6.46
N ASP A 492 16.15 20.46 5.34
CA ASP A 492 15.86 21.89 5.26
C ASP A 492 16.90 22.76 6.03
N ALA A 493 18.19 22.40 5.95
CA ALA A 493 19.26 22.99 6.73
C ALA A 493 19.47 24.52 6.48
N GLY A 494 18.86 25.08 5.44
CA GLY A 494 18.99 26.51 5.10
C GLY A 494 17.98 27.43 5.77
N GLU A 495 16.84 26.90 6.25
CA GLU A 495 15.77 27.72 6.80
C GLU A 495 15.78 27.71 8.34
N LYS A 496 15.99 28.87 8.93
CA LYS A 496 16.09 29.02 10.39
C LYS A 496 14.72 29.27 11.00
N ALA A 497 14.38 28.51 12.04
CA ALA A 497 13.18 28.74 12.82
C ALA A 497 13.38 30.02 13.71
N ASP A 498 12.44 30.96 13.64
CA ASP A 498 12.38 32.16 14.49
C ASP A 498 10.95 32.32 15.06
N SER A 499 10.75 31.79 16.24
CA SER A 499 9.44 31.83 16.89
C SER A 499 9.03 33.24 17.32
N ALA A 500 9.98 34.12 17.64
CA ALA A 500 9.67 35.50 18.04
C ALA A 500 9.16 36.30 16.83
N GLU A 501 9.81 36.21 15.70
CA GLU A 501 9.33 36.81 14.44
C GLU A 501 7.98 36.24 14.02
N ALA A 502 7.85 34.94 14.01
CA ALA A 502 6.61 34.26 13.64
C ALA A 502 5.42 34.70 14.50
N LEU A 503 5.59 34.79 15.82
CA LEU A 503 4.55 35.29 16.73
C LEU A 503 4.23 36.78 16.52
N ARG A 504 5.19 37.58 16.10
CA ARG A 504 4.93 38.99 15.73
C ARG A 504 4.07 39.06 14.46
N MET A 505 4.36 38.23 13.45
CA MET A 505 3.57 38.12 12.23
C MET A 505 2.18 37.57 12.51
N ALA A 506 2.06 36.54 13.35
CA ALA A 506 0.80 35.92 13.75
C ALA A 506 -0.19 36.95 14.36
N ARG A 507 0.29 37.86 15.23
CA ARG A 507 -0.55 38.93 15.81
C ARG A 507 -1.12 39.87 14.77
N SER A 508 -0.44 40.10 13.66
CA SER A 508 -0.89 40.98 12.55
C SER A 508 -1.79 40.29 11.54
N ALA A 509 -1.87 38.98 11.58
CA ALA A 509 -2.72 38.19 10.68
C ALA A 509 -4.19 38.23 11.11
N ASP A 510 -5.07 37.84 10.17
CA ASP A 510 -6.49 37.62 10.45
C ASP A 510 -6.75 36.12 10.72
N VAL A 511 -5.97 35.23 10.07
CA VAL A 511 -6.00 33.79 10.26
C VAL A 511 -4.58 33.24 10.22
N ILE A 512 -4.31 32.19 11.01
CA ILE A 512 -3.03 31.49 11.07
C ILE A 512 -3.21 30.06 10.56
N ILE A 513 -2.32 29.62 9.65
CA ILE A 513 -2.21 28.22 9.23
C ILE A 513 -0.93 27.67 9.83
N ALA A 514 -1.08 26.68 10.72
CA ALA A 514 0.01 26.01 11.42
C ALA A 514 0.22 24.61 10.81
N ALA A 515 1.26 24.46 9.98
CA ALA A 515 1.63 23.21 9.32
C ALA A 515 2.60 22.42 10.20
N MET A 516 2.07 21.43 10.91
CA MET A 516 2.76 20.68 11.97
C MET A 516 2.79 19.18 11.66
N GLY A 517 3.44 18.42 12.51
CA GLY A 517 3.46 16.97 12.48
C GLY A 517 4.84 16.37 12.27
N GLU A 518 4.87 15.22 11.67
CA GLU A 518 6.07 14.44 11.38
C GLU A 518 6.59 14.71 9.96
N ASN A 519 7.75 14.19 9.70
CA ASN A 519 8.30 14.00 8.36
C ASN A 519 8.96 12.62 8.28
N VAL A 520 9.45 12.26 7.12
CA VAL A 520 10.06 10.95 6.85
C VAL A 520 11.28 10.61 7.74
N MET A 521 11.90 11.59 8.41
CA MET A 521 12.95 11.32 9.41
C MET A 521 12.41 10.74 10.71
N LEU A 522 11.17 11.03 11.06
CA LEU A 522 10.58 10.77 12.37
C LEU A 522 9.67 9.55 12.38
N SER A 523 9.23 9.09 11.22
CA SER A 523 8.41 7.88 11.05
C SER A 523 8.81 7.14 9.77
N GLY A 524 8.44 5.88 9.67
CA GLY A 524 8.79 4.98 8.58
C GLY A 524 9.61 3.78 9.07
N GLU A 525 10.02 2.92 8.17
CA GLU A 525 10.76 1.70 8.50
C GLU A 525 12.09 2.02 9.22
N ASN A 526 12.35 1.31 10.32
CA ASN A 526 13.51 1.49 11.21
C ASN A 526 13.64 2.90 11.83
N ARG A 527 12.57 3.67 11.86
CA ARG A 527 12.49 5.01 12.48
C ARG A 527 11.35 5.07 13.48
N ASP A 528 11.48 4.29 14.56
CA ASP A 528 10.47 4.17 15.60
C ASP A 528 10.54 5.35 16.57
N ARG A 529 9.99 6.51 16.19
CA ARG A 529 9.82 7.59 17.13
C ARG A 529 8.89 7.14 18.26
N ARG A 530 9.30 7.37 19.49
CA ARG A 530 8.49 7.10 20.67
C ARG A 530 7.32 8.10 20.75
N GLY A 531 6.15 7.57 21.05
CA GLY A 531 4.94 8.35 21.21
C GLY A 531 4.27 8.82 19.92
N LEU A 532 3.09 9.38 20.08
CA LEU A 532 2.23 9.91 19.03
C LEU A 532 1.98 11.42 19.13
N SER A 533 2.47 12.09 20.18
CA SER A 533 2.38 13.54 20.33
C SER A 533 3.10 14.26 19.20
N LEU A 534 2.79 15.52 18.97
CA LEU A 534 3.56 16.35 18.04
C LEU A 534 5.03 16.38 18.44
N PRO A 535 5.98 16.25 17.48
CA PRO A 535 7.40 16.22 17.77
C PRO A 535 7.92 17.51 18.41
N GLY A 536 8.92 17.38 19.28
CA GLY A 536 9.65 18.52 19.85
C GLY A 536 8.78 19.56 20.55
N LYS A 537 8.89 20.81 20.15
CA LYS A 537 8.14 21.95 20.72
C LYS A 537 6.92 22.39 19.90
N GLN A 538 6.48 21.60 18.95
CA GLN A 538 5.41 21.99 18.05
C GLN A 538 4.08 22.26 18.79
N GLU A 539 3.69 21.41 19.75
CA GLU A 539 2.48 21.64 20.57
C GLU A 539 2.58 22.96 21.33
N GLN A 540 3.70 23.22 21.99
CA GLN A 540 3.98 24.49 22.71
C GLN A 540 3.88 25.71 21.79
N TYR A 541 4.41 25.58 20.58
CA TYR A 541 4.37 26.64 19.59
C TYR A 541 2.93 26.91 19.12
N VAL A 542 2.14 25.88 18.86
CA VAL A 542 0.71 26.05 18.53
C VAL A 542 -0.05 26.70 19.68
N GLU A 543 0.24 26.36 20.95
CA GLU A 543 -0.35 27.04 22.11
C GLU A 543 -0.01 28.53 22.15
N GLN A 544 1.21 28.92 21.78
CA GLN A 544 1.60 30.31 21.67
C GLN A 544 0.87 31.04 20.52
N LEU A 545 0.64 30.36 19.39
CA LEU A 545 -0.18 30.90 18.30
C LEU A 545 -1.63 31.11 18.75
N LEU A 546 -2.23 30.15 19.44
CA LEU A 546 -3.58 30.25 20.02
C LEU A 546 -3.68 31.41 21.03
N ALA A 547 -2.63 31.65 21.81
CA ALA A 547 -2.56 32.77 22.77
C ALA A 547 -2.55 34.16 22.09
N THR A 548 -2.36 34.27 20.78
CA THR A 548 -2.53 35.51 20.02
C THR A 548 -3.99 35.94 19.89
N GLY A 549 -4.94 35.06 20.19
CA GLY A 549 -6.39 35.26 20.02
C GLY A 549 -6.86 35.21 18.58
N LYS A 550 -6.01 34.78 17.62
CA LYS A 550 -6.36 34.60 16.21
C LYS A 550 -6.86 33.20 15.95
N PRO A 551 -7.78 32.99 14.98
CA PRO A 551 -8.15 31.66 14.54
C PRO A 551 -6.92 30.91 14.02
N VAL A 552 -6.68 29.69 14.54
CA VAL A 552 -5.60 28.81 14.10
C VAL A 552 -6.21 27.62 13.36
N ILE A 553 -5.77 27.42 12.13
CA ILE A 553 -6.03 26.24 11.31
C ILE A 553 -4.82 25.34 11.44
N LEU A 554 -4.98 24.14 12.01
CA LEU A 554 -3.92 23.16 12.16
C LEU A 554 -3.94 22.20 10.96
N VAL A 555 -2.86 22.16 10.20
CA VAL A 555 -2.67 21.20 9.10
C VAL A 555 -1.59 20.21 9.52
N LEU A 556 -1.99 18.95 9.68
CA LEU A 556 -1.13 17.88 10.17
C LEU A 556 -0.58 17.08 8.98
N PHE A 557 0.73 16.96 8.92
CA PHE A 557 1.47 16.10 8.01
C PHE A 557 2.13 14.98 8.80
N GLY A 558 2.31 13.83 8.18
CA GLY A 558 3.00 12.69 8.79
C GLY A 558 2.38 11.35 8.48
N GLY A 559 3.08 10.29 8.85
CA GLY A 559 2.69 8.91 8.58
C GLY A 559 1.72 8.31 9.59
N ARG A 560 1.50 8.97 10.74
CA ARG A 560 0.68 8.45 11.84
C ARG A 560 -0.34 9.48 12.32
N ALA A 561 -1.39 9.01 12.99
CA ALA A 561 -2.37 9.86 13.66
C ALA A 561 -1.75 10.43 14.96
N GLN A 562 -1.43 11.73 14.96
CA GLN A 562 -0.79 12.37 16.10
C GLN A 562 -1.78 12.75 17.20
N VAL A 563 -1.43 12.48 18.46
CA VAL A 563 -2.22 12.90 19.63
C VAL A 563 -2.18 14.42 19.76
N ILE A 564 -3.33 15.06 19.57
CA ILE A 564 -3.49 16.51 19.60
C ILE A 564 -4.67 16.96 20.47
N SER A 565 -5.13 16.14 21.40
CA SER A 565 -6.35 16.37 22.20
C SER A 565 -6.34 17.69 22.96
N ARG A 566 -5.16 18.20 23.38
CA ARG A 566 -5.04 19.51 24.01
C ARG A 566 -5.29 20.69 23.07
N LEU A 567 -5.13 20.46 21.78
CA LEU A 567 -5.29 21.47 20.72
C LEU A 567 -6.64 21.34 20.02
N ALA A 568 -7.24 20.15 20.02
CA ALA A 568 -8.39 19.79 19.22
C ALA A 568 -9.57 20.74 19.41
N ASP A 569 -9.96 21.05 20.65
CA ASP A 569 -11.08 21.95 20.94
C ASP A 569 -10.74 23.44 20.70
N ARG A 570 -9.48 23.79 20.67
CA ARG A 570 -8.99 25.18 20.64
C ARG A 570 -8.66 25.69 19.24
N CYS A 571 -8.26 24.81 18.33
CA CYS A 571 -8.04 25.15 16.92
C CYS A 571 -9.37 25.40 16.22
N ALA A 572 -9.42 26.43 15.36
CA ALA A 572 -10.63 26.80 14.61
C ALA A 572 -10.93 25.81 13.48
N ALA A 573 -9.91 25.15 12.93
CA ALA A 573 -10.04 24.04 12.01
C ALA A 573 -8.83 23.11 12.11
N ILE A 574 -9.03 21.82 11.73
CA ILE A 574 -7.97 20.79 11.75
C ILE A 574 -8.11 19.94 10.51
N LEU A 575 -7.00 19.80 9.76
CA LEU A 575 -6.89 18.93 8.61
C LEU A 575 -5.78 17.90 8.85
N GLN A 576 -6.03 16.62 8.50
CA GLN A 576 -5.02 15.59 8.41
C GLN A 576 -4.67 15.38 6.94
N ALA A 577 -3.47 15.76 6.54
CA ALA A 577 -3.01 15.70 5.15
C ALA A 577 -2.17 14.46 4.83
N TRP A 578 -1.69 13.73 5.85
CA TRP A 578 -0.78 12.60 5.73
C TRP A 578 0.52 12.99 5.00
N TYR A 579 1.04 12.14 4.12
CA TYR A 579 2.07 12.48 3.12
C TYR A 579 1.39 12.53 1.75
N PRO A 580 1.01 13.72 1.27
CA PRO A 580 0.07 13.85 0.16
C PRO A 580 0.72 13.80 -1.24
N GLY A 581 2.03 13.48 -1.34
CA GLY A 581 2.73 13.38 -2.61
C GLY A 581 3.10 14.73 -3.24
N GLU A 582 3.62 14.68 -4.47
CA GLU A 582 4.21 15.85 -5.13
C GLU A 582 3.23 16.97 -5.46
N GLU A 583 1.93 16.68 -5.61
CA GLU A 583 0.86 17.67 -5.83
C GLU A 583 0.10 18.02 -4.53
N GLY A 584 0.60 17.56 -3.38
CA GLY A 584 -0.04 17.75 -2.08
C GLY A 584 -0.27 19.20 -1.71
N GLY A 585 0.69 20.08 -1.99
CA GLY A 585 0.56 21.51 -1.72
C GLY A 585 -0.58 22.17 -2.48
N HIS A 586 -0.79 21.81 -3.76
CA HIS A 586 -1.93 22.29 -4.55
C HIS A 586 -3.26 21.77 -4.00
N ALA A 587 -3.34 20.48 -3.68
CA ALA A 587 -4.56 19.86 -3.18
C ALA A 587 -5.00 20.46 -1.83
N VAL A 588 -4.07 20.60 -0.88
CA VAL A 588 -4.35 21.23 0.42
C VAL A 588 -4.74 22.70 0.26
N ALA A 589 -4.06 23.46 -0.61
CA ALA A 589 -4.40 24.85 -0.90
C ALA A 589 -5.79 25.00 -1.50
N ASP A 590 -6.17 24.16 -2.48
CA ASP A 590 -7.49 24.20 -3.10
C ASP A 590 -8.62 23.81 -2.12
N ILE A 591 -8.33 22.96 -1.14
CA ILE A 591 -9.24 22.69 0.00
C ILE A 591 -9.34 23.92 0.88
N LEU A 592 -8.23 24.49 1.34
CA LEU A 592 -8.20 25.68 2.22
C LEU A 592 -8.95 26.86 1.60
N TYR A 593 -8.84 27.05 0.29
CA TYR A 593 -9.54 28.12 -0.44
C TYR A 593 -10.96 27.75 -0.90
N GLY A 594 -11.40 26.52 -0.65
CA GLY A 594 -12.75 26.05 -0.94
C GLY A 594 -13.03 25.84 -2.42
N LYS A 595 -12.02 25.64 -3.26
CA LYS A 595 -12.20 25.14 -4.63
C LYS A 595 -12.66 23.69 -4.63
N ILE A 596 -12.23 22.92 -3.61
CA ILE A 596 -12.63 21.54 -3.36
C ILE A 596 -13.31 21.47 -2.00
N SER A 597 -14.44 20.78 -1.93
CA SER A 597 -15.08 20.38 -0.66
C SER A 597 -14.38 19.11 -0.16
N PRO A 598 -13.80 19.10 1.07
CA PRO A 598 -13.20 17.89 1.61
C PRO A 598 -14.22 16.74 1.65
N SER A 599 -13.74 15.53 1.33
CA SER A 599 -14.59 14.34 1.27
C SER A 599 -13.93 13.08 1.86
N ALA A 600 -12.65 13.18 2.21
CA ALA A 600 -11.90 12.07 2.78
C ALA A 600 -12.44 11.65 4.15
N LYS A 601 -12.32 10.35 4.45
CA LYS A 601 -12.71 9.74 5.72
C LYS A 601 -11.53 8.98 6.33
N LEU A 602 -11.36 9.04 7.65
CA LEU A 602 -10.29 8.33 8.34
C LEU A 602 -10.35 6.82 8.09
N SER A 603 -9.24 6.23 7.71
CA SER A 603 -9.04 4.78 7.61
C SER A 603 -8.50 4.14 8.90
N VAL A 604 -8.35 4.95 9.96
CA VAL A 604 -7.93 4.53 11.31
C VAL A 604 -8.72 5.29 12.36
N SER A 605 -8.90 4.68 13.52
CA SER A 605 -9.37 5.35 14.72
C SER A 605 -8.29 6.29 15.24
N TYR A 606 -8.60 7.57 15.43
CA TYR A 606 -7.66 8.61 15.81
C TYR A 606 -7.51 8.68 17.34
N PRO A 607 -6.29 8.54 17.92
CA PRO A 607 -6.12 8.43 19.37
C PRO A 607 -6.22 9.79 20.11
N LYS A 608 -6.78 9.76 21.32
CA LYS A 608 -6.76 10.90 22.28
C LYS A 608 -5.50 10.99 23.11
N GLU A 609 -4.83 9.88 23.30
CA GLU A 609 -3.70 9.74 24.22
C GLU A 609 -2.66 8.79 23.66
N GLU A 610 -1.48 8.79 24.25
CA GLU A 610 -0.42 7.84 23.89
C GLU A 610 -0.85 6.41 24.17
N LEU A 611 -0.90 5.58 23.13
CA LEU A 611 -1.39 4.21 23.21
C LEU A 611 -0.44 3.24 22.53
N SER A 612 -0.18 2.13 23.21
CA SER A 612 0.50 0.96 22.68
C SER A 612 -0.42 -0.23 22.42
N VAL A 613 -1.73 -0.03 22.63
CA VAL A 613 -2.75 -1.08 22.48
C VAL A 613 -3.72 -0.75 21.36
N PRO A 614 -4.31 -1.75 20.70
CA PRO A 614 -5.30 -1.52 19.64
C PRO A 614 -6.53 -0.75 20.14
N ILE A 615 -6.98 0.21 19.30
CA ILE A 615 -8.21 0.98 19.48
C ILE A 615 -9.16 0.84 18.28
N CYS A 616 -9.02 -0.26 17.52
CA CYS A 616 -9.77 -0.47 16.28
C CYS A 616 -11.29 -0.45 16.51
N TYR A 617 -12.02 0.21 15.63
CA TYR A 617 -13.47 0.43 15.74
C TYR A 617 -14.27 -0.86 15.82
N ASN A 618 -13.81 -1.94 15.20
CA ASN A 618 -14.55 -3.20 15.04
C ASN A 618 -14.55 -4.11 16.28
N ARG A 619 -13.94 -3.66 17.38
CA ARG A 619 -13.90 -4.39 18.65
C ARG A 619 -15.11 -4.12 19.55
N SER A 620 -15.84 -3.05 19.32
CA SER A 620 -17.04 -2.67 20.08
C SER A 620 -17.99 -1.82 19.24
N THR A 621 -19.28 -1.92 19.51
CA THR A 621 -20.29 -1.01 18.94
C THR A 621 -20.31 0.36 19.63
N VAL A 622 -19.68 0.47 20.78
CA VAL A 622 -19.52 1.73 21.52
C VAL A 622 -18.11 2.27 21.26
N GLN A 623 -18.04 3.56 20.94
CA GLN A 623 -16.74 4.21 20.72
C GLN A 623 -15.86 4.09 21.97
N ASP A 624 -14.63 3.67 21.77
CA ASP A 624 -13.61 3.69 22.82
C ASP A 624 -13.37 5.15 23.27
N SER A 625 -13.42 5.38 24.58
CA SER A 625 -13.22 6.73 25.16
C SER A 625 -11.85 7.34 24.84
N ARG A 626 -10.89 6.50 24.45
CA ARG A 626 -9.54 6.89 24.03
C ARG A 626 -9.44 7.33 22.57
N VAL A 627 -10.55 7.27 21.81
CA VAL A 627 -10.63 7.69 20.41
C VAL A 627 -11.16 9.11 20.31
N GLU A 628 -10.42 10.00 19.64
CA GLU A 628 -10.83 11.37 19.33
C GLU A 628 -11.83 11.41 18.17
N TRP A 629 -11.44 10.81 17.05
CA TRP A 629 -12.30 10.66 15.87
C TRP A 629 -12.32 9.20 15.43
N PRO A 630 -13.53 8.63 15.21
CA PRO A 630 -13.67 7.23 14.89
C PRO A 630 -13.25 6.92 13.45
N PHE A 631 -13.02 5.64 13.15
CA PHE A 631 -12.89 5.13 11.78
C PHE A 631 -14.06 5.60 10.89
N GLY A 632 -13.74 6.02 9.69
CA GLY A 632 -14.70 6.52 8.71
C GLY A 632 -15.11 7.98 8.90
N TYR A 633 -14.58 8.68 9.93
CA TYR A 633 -14.91 10.07 10.22
C TYR A 633 -14.22 11.04 9.25
N GLY A 634 -14.92 12.11 8.89
CA GLY A 634 -14.40 13.25 8.14
C GLY A 634 -15.53 14.22 7.81
N GLN A 635 -15.28 15.52 7.95
CA GLN A 635 -16.21 16.59 7.65
C GLN A 635 -16.12 17.05 6.19
N SER A 636 -17.11 17.82 5.75
CA SER A 636 -17.16 18.47 4.43
C SER A 636 -17.57 19.95 4.60
N TYR A 637 -17.43 20.75 3.52
CA TYR A 637 -17.99 22.11 3.48
C TYR A 637 -19.48 22.13 3.13
N THR A 638 -20.08 20.98 2.95
CA THR A 638 -21.52 20.79 2.76
C THR A 638 -22.05 19.74 3.73
N SER A 639 -23.35 19.50 3.75
CA SER A 639 -23.99 18.54 4.64
C SER A 639 -24.85 17.57 3.84
N PHE A 640 -24.95 16.35 4.37
CA PHE A 640 -25.67 15.26 3.71
C PHE A 640 -26.74 14.66 4.63
N ALA A 641 -27.89 14.36 4.05
CA ALA A 641 -28.96 13.61 4.71
C ALA A 641 -29.15 12.25 4.06
N TYR A 642 -29.45 11.26 4.88
CA TYR A 642 -29.73 9.88 4.44
C TYR A 642 -31.19 9.57 4.69
N SER A 643 -31.86 8.85 3.78
CA SER A 643 -33.29 8.52 3.88
C SER A 643 -33.65 7.26 3.11
N SER A 644 -34.85 6.74 3.34
CA SER A 644 -35.49 5.70 2.54
C SER A 644 -34.68 4.41 2.41
N LEU A 645 -34.25 3.85 3.55
CA LEU A 645 -33.59 2.54 3.54
C LEU A 645 -34.65 1.46 3.26
N GLU A 646 -34.42 0.72 2.18
CA GLU A 646 -35.29 -0.35 1.69
C GLU A 646 -34.48 -1.63 1.48
N MET A 647 -34.97 -2.73 2.03
CA MET A 647 -34.42 -4.08 1.79
C MET A 647 -35.40 -5.13 2.31
N ASP A 648 -35.16 -6.40 2.00
CA ASP A 648 -35.96 -7.50 2.56
C ASP A 648 -35.50 -7.79 4.01
N ASP A 649 -36.47 -8.02 4.89
CA ASP A 649 -36.24 -8.34 6.31
C ASP A 649 -35.61 -9.73 6.52
N HIS A 650 -35.77 -10.62 5.56
CA HIS A 650 -35.30 -12.01 5.64
C HIS A 650 -34.51 -12.37 4.42
N VAL A 651 -33.32 -12.97 4.67
CA VAL A 651 -32.43 -13.54 3.66
C VAL A 651 -32.15 -14.99 4.05
N LYS A 652 -32.07 -15.89 3.10
CA LYS A 652 -31.70 -17.27 3.39
C LYS A 652 -30.20 -17.45 3.40
N THR A 653 -29.72 -18.39 4.22
CA THR A 653 -28.30 -18.75 4.28
C THR A 653 -27.72 -19.28 2.96
N ASP A 654 -28.58 -19.82 2.09
CA ASP A 654 -28.25 -20.34 0.76
C ASP A 654 -28.54 -19.36 -0.40
N ASP A 655 -29.11 -18.17 -0.12
CA ASP A 655 -29.18 -17.11 -1.10
C ASP A 655 -27.77 -16.60 -1.43
N GLU A 656 -27.50 -16.30 -2.67
CA GLU A 656 -26.18 -15.77 -3.09
C GLU A 656 -25.93 -14.37 -2.52
N SER A 657 -26.96 -13.52 -2.59
CA SER A 657 -26.85 -12.10 -2.20
C SER A 657 -28.22 -11.50 -1.90
N PHE A 658 -28.21 -10.34 -1.28
CA PHE A 658 -29.37 -9.48 -1.10
C PHE A 658 -29.01 -8.03 -1.43
N THR A 659 -29.99 -7.18 -1.58
CA THR A 659 -29.80 -5.79 -1.99
C THR A 659 -30.47 -4.83 -1.00
N LEU A 660 -29.74 -3.78 -0.65
CA LEU A 660 -30.30 -2.65 0.08
C LEU A 660 -30.21 -1.38 -0.78
N ARG A 661 -31.19 -0.48 -0.61
CA ARG A 661 -31.27 0.81 -1.30
C ARG A 661 -31.55 1.92 -0.30
N PHE A 662 -30.90 3.04 -0.49
CA PHE A 662 -31.15 4.25 0.31
C PHE A 662 -30.83 5.50 -0.52
N ARG A 663 -31.25 6.66 -0.02
CA ARG A 663 -30.99 7.95 -0.67
C ARG A 663 -30.00 8.77 0.12
N VAL A 664 -29.13 9.47 -0.60
CA VAL A 664 -28.24 10.50 -0.05
C VAL A 664 -28.56 11.82 -0.73
N THR A 665 -28.82 12.85 0.07
CA THR A 665 -29.14 14.21 -0.40
C THR A 665 -28.09 15.18 0.12
N ASN A 666 -27.53 15.99 -0.77
CA ASN A 666 -26.72 17.13 -0.37
C ASN A 666 -27.65 18.27 0.09
N THR A 667 -27.73 18.50 1.40
CA THR A 667 -28.61 19.52 2.00
C THR A 667 -27.95 20.89 2.15
N GLY A 668 -26.66 20.99 1.81
CA GLY A 668 -25.90 22.23 1.89
C GLY A 668 -25.96 23.07 0.60
N LYS A 669 -25.07 24.06 0.54
CA LYS A 669 -25.04 25.05 -0.55
C LYS A 669 -23.85 24.89 -1.51
N ARG A 670 -23.02 23.86 -1.32
CA ARG A 670 -21.84 23.55 -2.11
C ARG A 670 -21.94 22.15 -2.66
N ASP A 671 -21.37 21.94 -3.82
CA ASP A 671 -21.14 20.60 -4.34
C ASP A 671 -20.15 19.86 -3.44
N GLY A 672 -20.31 18.55 -3.32
CA GLY A 672 -19.40 17.72 -2.53
C GLY A 672 -19.67 16.23 -2.68
N ASP A 673 -18.71 15.44 -2.25
CA ASP A 673 -18.85 13.99 -2.23
C ASP A 673 -19.12 13.52 -0.80
N GLU A 674 -20.01 12.55 -0.66
CA GLU A 674 -20.22 11.78 0.56
C GLU A 674 -19.72 10.35 0.37
N ILE A 675 -19.15 9.77 1.43
CA ILE A 675 -18.80 8.35 1.48
C ILE A 675 -19.77 7.65 2.42
N ALA A 676 -20.81 7.06 1.82
CA ALA A 676 -21.79 6.25 2.56
C ALA A 676 -21.18 4.87 2.87
N GLN A 677 -21.12 4.53 4.15
CA GLN A 677 -20.47 3.33 4.68
C GLN A 677 -21.52 2.36 5.22
N LEU A 678 -21.44 1.09 4.78
CA LEU A 678 -22.31 0.01 5.25
C LEU A 678 -21.58 -0.85 6.26
N TYR A 679 -22.14 -0.95 7.44
CA TYR A 679 -21.66 -1.79 8.53
C TYR A 679 -22.65 -2.90 8.88
N LEU A 680 -22.10 -4.04 9.29
CA LEU A 680 -22.84 -5.17 9.84
C LEU A 680 -22.53 -5.32 11.33
N SER A 681 -23.57 -5.56 12.12
CA SER A 681 -23.47 -5.92 13.54
C SER A 681 -24.32 -7.15 13.82
N PRO A 682 -23.82 -8.19 14.54
CA PRO A 682 -24.67 -9.25 15.05
C PRO A 682 -25.59 -8.70 16.18
N VAL A 683 -26.83 -9.18 16.24
CA VAL A 683 -27.75 -8.91 17.34
C VAL A 683 -27.69 -10.06 18.35
N ASP A 684 -27.55 -11.27 17.85
CA ASP A 684 -27.43 -12.47 18.69
C ASP A 684 -26.02 -12.60 19.25
N SER A 685 -25.88 -12.57 20.56
CA SER A 685 -24.58 -12.62 21.26
C SER A 685 -23.80 -13.95 21.10
N ASN A 686 -24.47 -15.01 20.63
CA ASN A 686 -23.86 -16.31 20.36
C ASN A 686 -23.32 -16.47 18.94
N LEU A 687 -23.56 -15.48 18.05
CA LEU A 687 -22.93 -15.48 16.75
C LEU A 687 -21.44 -15.09 16.89
N PRO A 688 -20.51 -15.93 16.42
CA PRO A 688 -19.09 -15.61 16.52
C PRO A 688 -18.65 -14.66 15.40
N VAL A 689 -19.32 -13.50 15.30
CA VAL A 689 -19.07 -12.43 14.34
C VAL A 689 -18.65 -11.19 15.12
N ARG A 690 -17.78 -10.37 14.55
CA ARG A 690 -17.31 -9.14 15.21
C ARG A 690 -18.47 -8.18 15.52
N PRO A 691 -18.34 -7.39 16.60
CA PRO A 691 -19.42 -6.49 17.07
C PRO A 691 -19.92 -5.49 16.00
N ILE A 692 -19.01 -5.01 15.16
CA ILE A 692 -19.28 -4.16 13.99
C ILE A 692 -18.18 -4.35 12.96
N GLN A 693 -18.53 -4.36 11.69
CA GLN A 693 -17.55 -4.51 10.61
C GLN A 693 -18.03 -3.80 9.34
N LEU A 694 -17.13 -3.12 8.64
CA LEU A 694 -17.37 -2.55 7.32
C LEU A 694 -17.62 -3.68 6.32
N GLN A 695 -18.69 -3.57 5.52
CA GLN A 695 -19.05 -4.57 4.51
C GLN A 695 -19.37 -3.95 3.15
N GLY A 696 -19.28 -2.63 3.04
CA GLY A 696 -19.46 -1.93 1.79
C GLY A 696 -19.34 -0.42 1.97
N PHE A 697 -19.10 0.28 0.89
CA PHE A 697 -19.12 1.74 0.86
C PHE A 697 -19.41 2.25 -0.55
N ALA A 698 -19.90 3.47 -0.64
CA ALA A 698 -20.15 4.16 -1.91
C ALA A 698 -19.72 5.61 -1.81
N ARG A 699 -18.87 6.07 -2.75
CA ARG A 699 -18.59 7.49 -2.95
C ARG A 699 -19.70 8.09 -3.82
N VAL A 700 -20.37 9.11 -3.32
CA VAL A 700 -21.55 9.73 -3.93
C VAL A 700 -21.26 11.20 -4.17
N SER A 701 -20.99 11.58 -5.41
CA SER A 701 -20.80 12.97 -5.82
C SER A 701 -22.16 13.63 -5.99
N LEU A 702 -22.42 14.77 -5.32
CA LEU A 702 -23.71 15.45 -5.26
C LEU A 702 -23.54 16.97 -5.45
N LYS A 703 -24.30 17.52 -6.36
CA LYS A 703 -24.49 18.97 -6.43
C LYS A 703 -25.29 19.48 -5.22
N ALA A 704 -25.18 20.75 -4.92
CA ALA A 704 -26.01 21.38 -3.90
C ALA A 704 -27.50 21.13 -4.16
N GLY A 705 -28.22 20.53 -3.21
CA GLY A 705 -29.64 20.16 -3.31
C GLY A 705 -29.93 18.86 -4.07
N GLU A 706 -28.91 18.19 -4.62
CA GLU A 706 -29.11 16.94 -5.38
C GLU A 706 -29.33 15.75 -4.46
N THR A 707 -30.19 14.81 -4.90
CA THR A 707 -30.41 13.51 -4.29
C THR A 707 -30.00 12.41 -5.26
N LYS A 708 -29.31 11.39 -4.75
CA LYS A 708 -29.00 10.16 -5.49
C LYS A 708 -29.41 8.94 -4.70
N THR A 709 -29.81 7.90 -5.42
CA THR A 709 -30.08 6.58 -4.84
C THR A 709 -28.81 5.74 -4.90
N VAL A 710 -28.45 5.20 -3.75
CA VAL A 710 -27.35 4.23 -3.59
C VAL A 710 -27.96 2.85 -3.46
N THR A 711 -27.50 1.92 -4.27
CA THR A 711 -27.84 0.51 -4.22
C THR A 711 -26.59 -0.29 -3.87
N ILE A 712 -26.66 -1.11 -2.83
CA ILE A 712 -25.58 -2.00 -2.42
C ILE A 712 -26.08 -3.44 -2.47
N LYS A 713 -25.46 -4.27 -3.29
CA LYS A 713 -25.62 -5.71 -3.30
C LYS A 713 -24.59 -6.32 -2.37
N VAL A 714 -25.06 -6.99 -1.33
CA VAL A 714 -24.23 -7.67 -0.32
C VAL A 714 -24.32 -9.17 -0.55
N TYR A 715 -23.21 -9.83 -0.58
CA TYR A 715 -23.18 -11.29 -0.69
C TYR A 715 -23.38 -11.92 0.68
N THR A 716 -24.20 -12.98 0.73
CA THR A 716 -24.55 -13.66 1.99
C THR A 716 -23.31 -14.23 2.70
N GLU A 717 -22.27 -14.57 1.93
CA GLU A 717 -20.96 -15.00 2.47
C GLU A 717 -20.29 -13.94 3.35
N GLN A 718 -20.60 -12.65 3.15
CA GLN A 718 -20.04 -11.57 3.99
C GLN A 718 -20.61 -11.57 5.43
N LEU A 719 -21.72 -12.27 5.67
CA LEU A 719 -22.31 -12.47 7.00
C LEU A 719 -21.72 -13.68 7.73
N GLY A 720 -20.85 -14.42 7.07
CA GLY A 720 -20.24 -15.63 7.58
C GLY A 720 -19.04 -15.37 8.50
N TYR A 721 -18.51 -16.44 9.02
CA TYR A 721 -17.34 -16.46 9.88
C TYR A 721 -16.46 -17.68 9.62
N TYR A 722 -15.18 -17.55 9.99
CA TYR A 722 -14.20 -18.65 9.92
C TYR A 722 -14.36 -19.60 11.11
N SER A 723 -14.18 -20.90 10.87
CA SER A 723 -14.00 -21.89 11.91
C SER A 723 -12.99 -22.97 11.51
N HIS A 724 -12.33 -23.53 12.51
CA HIS A 724 -11.38 -24.61 12.36
C HIS A 724 -11.68 -25.71 13.38
N GLN A 725 -12.56 -26.65 13.03
CA GLN A 725 -12.87 -27.80 13.87
C GLN A 725 -12.06 -29.03 13.46
N LYS A 726 -12.31 -29.58 12.25
CA LYS A 726 -11.53 -30.66 11.62
C LYS A 726 -10.71 -30.15 10.45
N GLN A 727 -11.21 -29.13 9.77
CA GLN A 727 -10.59 -28.44 8.65
C GLN A 727 -10.97 -26.95 8.69
N ARG A 728 -10.16 -26.11 8.08
CA ARG A 728 -10.45 -24.69 7.89
C ARG A 728 -11.65 -24.53 6.96
N GLN A 729 -12.63 -23.74 7.38
CA GLN A 729 -13.87 -23.55 6.63
C GLN A 729 -14.55 -22.23 6.91
N TRP A 730 -15.40 -21.79 5.99
CA TRP A 730 -16.25 -20.63 6.11
C TRP A 730 -17.69 -21.04 6.39
N ASN A 731 -18.30 -20.49 7.42
CA ASN A 731 -19.63 -20.85 7.86
C ASN A 731 -20.58 -19.67 7.74
N ILE A 732 -21.77 -19.90 7.20
CA ILE A 732 -22.88 -18.96 7.15
C ILE A 732 -23.98 -19.56 8.02
N ALA A 733 -24.19 -18.99 9.20
CA ALA A 733 -25.17 -19.49 10.16
C ALA A 733 -26.40 -18.60 10.21
N PRO A 734 -27.61 -19.17 10.42
CA PRO A 734 -28.81 -18.36 10.65
C PRO A 734 -28.64 -17.53 11.92
N GLY A 735 -29.22 -16.33 11.92
CA GLY A 735 -29.12 -15.41 13.06
C GLY A 735 -29.73 -14.04 12.76
N ASN A 736 -29.71 -13.18 13.78
CA ASN A 736 -30.22 -11.82 13.67
C ASN A 736 -29.04 -10.84 13.58
N PHE A 737 -29.13 -9.93 12.62
CA PHE A 737 -28.14 -8.91 12.35
C PHE A 737 -28.79 -7.53 12.29
N MET A 738 -27.98 -6.49 12.43
CA MET A 738 -28.34 -5.11 12.16
C MET A 738 -27.42 -4.57 11.07
N LEU A 739 -28.01 -4.20 9.94
CA LEU A 739 -27.34 -3.41 8.91
C LEU A 739 -27.43 -1.94 9.28
N LYS A 740 -26.30 -1.24 9.18
CA LYS A 740 -26.13 0.15 9.58
C LYS A 740 -25.48 0.92 8.43
N VAL A 741 -26.12 1.98 7.97
CA VAL A 741 -25.58 2.89 6.96
C VAL A 741 -25.26 4.21 7.63
N GLY A 742 -24.05 4.71 7.45
CA GLY A 742 -23.59 5.93 8.10
C GLY A 742 -22.47 6.67 7.37
N ALA A 743 -22.10 7.81 7.93
CA ALA A 743 -20.99 8.64 7.51
C ALA A 743 -19.68 8.28 8.22
N SER A 744 -19.74 7.43 9.25
CA SER A 744 -18.62 6.82 9.96
C SER A 744 -19.09 5.61 10.78
N SER A 745 -18.17 4.89 11.41
CA SER A 745 -18.51 3.76 12.31
C SER A 745 -19.36 4.18 13.54
N GLN A 746 -19.38 5.46 13.88
CA GLN A 746 -20.16 6.01 15.01
C GLN A 746 -21.29 6.97 14.57
N ASP A 747 -21.25 7.51 13.37
CA ASP A 747 -22.30 8.36 12.81
C ASP A 747 -23.23 7.53 11.92
N ILE A 748 -24.03 6.68 12.56
CA ILE A 748 -25.00 5.82 11.88
C ILE A 748 -26.29 6.61 11.61
N ARG A 749 -26.68 6.71 10.35
CA ARG A 749 -27.81 7.49 9.86
C ARG A 749 -29.06 6.65 9.61
N LEU A 750 -28.88 5.41 9.12
CA LEU A 750 -29.96 4.48 8.83
C LEU A 750 -29.63 3.11 9.41
N GLN A 751 -30.66 2.37 9.86
CA GLN A 751 -30.50 1.01 10.37
C GLN A 751 -31.67 0.15 9.89
N HIS A 752 -31.40 -1.12 9.63
CA HIS A 752 -32.40 -2.10 9.25
C HIS A 752 -32.07 -3.47 9.86
N PRO A 753 -33.00 -4.11 10.58
CA PRO A 753 -32.83 -5.46 11.06
C PRO A 753 -32.82 -6.43 9.88
N LEU A 754 -31.95 -7.43 9.94
CA LEU A 754 -31.85 -8.51 8.98
C LEU A 754 -31.89 -9.83 9.70
N LYS A 755 -32.80 -10.70 9.32
CA LYS A 755 -32.85 -12.08 9.80
C LYS A 755 -32.32 -13.03 8.73
N LEU A 756 -31.20 -13.68 9.02
CA LEU A 756 -30.66 -14.76 8.19
C LEU A 756 -31.33 -16.07 8.62
N ILE A 757 -32.05 -16.71 7.72
CA ILE A 757 -32.86 -17.91 7.99
C ILE A 757 -32.40 -19.12 7.18
N GLY A 758 -32.73 -20.32 7.62
CA GLY A 758 -32.39 -21.56 6.93
C GLY A 758 -31.45 -22.46 7.73
N ASN A 759 -30.82 -23.41 7.03
CA ASN A 759 -29.81 -24.27 7.63
C ASN A 759 -28.42 -23.64 7.51
N PRO A 760 -27.51 -23.91 8.43
CA PRO A 760 -26.12 -23.46 8.25
C PRO A 760 -25.53 -23.95 6.93
N VAL A 761 -24.84 -23.07 6.22
CA VAL A 761 -24.08 -23.39 5.01
C VAL A 761 -22.59 -23.36 5.32
N VAL A 762 -21.89 -24.41 4.93
CA VAL A 762 -20.45 -24.54 5.17
C VAL A 762 -19.74 -24.61 3.80
N LYS A 763 -18.72 -23.78 3.64
CA LYS A 763 -17.88 -23.72 2.43
C LYS A 763 -16.42 -23.95 2.78
N PRO A 764 -15.63 -24.64 1.96
CA PRO A 764 -14.18 -24.73 2.20
C PRO A 764 -13.51 -23.35 2.18
N LEU A 765 -13.95 -22.47 1.29
CA LEU A 765 -13.53 -21.08 1.13
C LEU A 765 -14.72 -20.22 0.73
N ARG A 766 -14.68 -18.93 1.03
CA ARG A 766 -15.63 -17.94 0.47
C ARG A 766 -15.27 -17.63 -1.00
N ASN A 767 -16.27 -17.27 -1.78
CA ASN A 767 -16.11 -16.87 -3.19
C ASN A 767 -16.36 -15.38 -3.41
N HIS A 768 -17.13 -14.76 -2.52
CA HIS A 768 -17.51 -13.37 -2.59
C HIS A 768 -17.01 -12.63 -1.35
N TYR A 769 -16.32 -11.54 -1.58
CA TYR A 769 -15.62 -10.78 -0.56
C TYR A 769 -16.13 -9.36 -0.41
N PHE A 770 -16.56 -8.74 -1.53
CA PHE A 770 -16.91 -7.33 -1.60
C PHE A 770 -18.36 -7.14 -2.05
N SER A 771 -19.01 -6.17 -1.45
CA SER A 771 -20.30 -5.68 -1.94
C SER A 771 -20.11 -4.95 -3.27
N GLU A 772 -21.13 -5.04 -4.13
CA GLU A 772 -21.22 -4.26 -5.36
C GLU A 772 -22.08 -3.00 -5.11
N THR A 773 -21.57 -1.83 -5.45
CA THR A 773 -22.27 -0.57 -5.23
C THR A 773 -22.62 0.11 -6.55
N HIS A 774 -23.82 0.68 -6.61
CA HIS A 774 -24.29 1.45 -7.75
C HIS A 774 -24.96 2.74 -7.29
N VAL A 775 -24.56 3.87 -7.87
CA VAL A 775 -25.10 5.19 -7.57
C VAL A 775 -25.85 5.73 -8.78
N GLN A 776 -27.13 6.05 -8.61
CA GLN A 776 -28.00 6.54 -9.67
C GLN A 776 -28.62 7.87 -9.30
N GLY A 777 -28.51 8.86 -10.19
CA GLY A 777 -29.25 10.13 -10.07
C GLY A 777 -30.77 9.89 -10.20
N GLU A 778 -31.57 10.63 -9.45
CA GLU A 778 -32.99 10.64 -9.67
C GLU A 778 -33.28 11.35 -11.02
N LYS A 779 -34.12 10.74 -11.85
CA LYS A 779 -34.65 11.46 -13.02
C LYS A 779 -35.53 12.60 -12.50
N ALA A 780 -35.18 13.84 -12.88
CA ALA A 780 -35.93 15.02 -12.55
C ALA A 780 -37.37 14.91 -13.06
#